data_0b44b5537e4e4245b79ee07e1cf5f991
#
_entry.id   0b44b5537e4e4245b79ee07e1cf5f991
#
_cell.length_a   1.000
_cell.length_b   1.000
_cell.length_c   1.000
_cell.angle_alpha   90.00
_cell.angle_beta   90.00
_cell.angle_gamma   90.00
#
_symmetry.space_group_name_H-M   'P 1'
#
loop_
_entity.id
_entity.type
_entity.pdbx_description
1 polymer ?
#
loop_
_entity_poly.entity_id
_entity_poly.type
_entity_poly.pdbx_seq_one_letter_code
_entity_poly.pdbx_strand_id
1 'polypeptide(L)'
;MSASNNFITKPVLSTVCSLLIVIVGLIAIPILPIENLPDIAPPTVKVQATYVGADAVAVEQGVTSVLEQQINGVENMDFITSNSSSDGVSSISVSFDSGTDGNINQVNVQNRVSLAEPQLPEEVRKSGVTVNKASNSILLVYNFVNEDPAKTEYSVETISGYLDKNLTNNIKRVKGVGDITYFGNRKIAFRLWLDPEKLTANNLSATDVVNQLRSQNRLVPSGKIGGAPAPEGQEYTLTVQLQGRLTSTEEFENIILRTTDAGGLVRLKDVGRVQLGGETYGIDAIDLKGASSVGLAIYQLSGSNAIDVSNGVKDVLAEFEQTLPVGLGVQKIYDTTDFINQSIKGVTNSLRDAVILVVLILFLFLQNWKATLVPAIAIPVALIGTFALVLAFGFSLNQLTLFGLVLATGLVVDDAITVVEDTSAKKAEGMTSVQAAMETMDELFGAVIATSLVKMAVFLPVLFFPGATGTIYKQFAATILFSIGISTFNALTFSPMLSALLLSKETKDLSRQQYATAGVALGFVYGLLSAGNGSAAIIAPSVAGGLIGFIASKITGMPLRLPLAVGGAVVGLVITGVLFSNPLPVLLFTTIGLGVGYFIPVIFTNFNRLYSGFEQRYALILDAVLKARPVVMAALAAGILLTGFAFTRIPGG
;
A
#
# COMPACT_ATOMS: atom_id res chain seq x y z
N MET A 1 31.46 -1.18 -35.34
CA MET A 1 31.61 -1.06 -33.86
C MET A 1 30.25 -0.76 -33.28
N SER A 2 29.75 -1.65 -32.45
CA SER A 2 28.46 -1.45 -31.76
C SER A 2 28.55 -0.28 -30.78
N ALA A 3 27.43 0.36 -30.47
CA ALA A 3 27.38 1.42 -29.45
C ALA A 3 27.90 0.93 -28.07
N SER A 4 27.78 -0.37 -27.80
CA SER A 4 28.28 -1.04 -26.60
C SER A 4 29.79 -0.98 -26.43
N ASN A 5 30.56 -0.91 -27.52
CA ASN A 5 32.03 -0.88 -27.47
C ASN A 5 32.56 0.34 -26.76
N ASN A 6 31.84 1.48 -26.79
CA ASN A 6 32.19 2.66 -26.02
C ASN A 6 32.06 2.42 -24.50
N PHE A 7 31.10 1.62 -24.05
CA PHE A 7 30.93 1.29 -22.64
C PHE A 7 31.96 0.28 -22.14
N ILE A 8 32.38 -0.65 -23.00
CA ILE A 8 33.44 -1.63 -22.68
C ILE A 8 34.79 -0.94 -22.52
N THR A 9 35.12 0.01 -23.40
CA THR A 9 36.40 0.75 -23.37
C THR A 9 36.44 1.83 -22.29
N LYS A 10 35.28 2.30 -21.83
CA LYS A 10 35.14 3.33 -20.79
C LYS A 10 34.40 2.79 -19.57
N PRO A 11 35.02 1.93 -18.74
CA PRO A 11 34.34 1.24 -17.64
C PRO A 11 33.73 2.20 -16.61
N VAL A 12 34.33 3.37 -16.42
CA VAL A 12 33.79 4.41 -15.51
C VAL A 12 32.42 4.90 -15.99
N LEU A 13 32.26 5.13 -17.30
CA LEU A 13 30.97 5.58 -17.86
C LEU A 13 29.86 4.56 -17.60
N SER A 14 30.12 3.28 -17.90
CA SER A 14 29.15 2.20 -17.68
C SER A 14 28.78 2.05 -16.21
N THR A 15 29.78 2.06 -15.32
CA THR A 15 29.55 1.96 -13.86
C THR A 15 28.74 3.14 -13.32
N VAL A 16 29.03 4.37 -13.77
CA VAL A 16 28.30 5.57 -13.35
C VAL A 16 26.85 5.52 -13.80
N CYS A 17 26.57 5.11 -15.06
CA CYS A 17 25.20 4.97 -15.55
C CYS A 17 24.41 3.96 -14.71
N SER A 18 24.97 2.79 -14.42
CA SER A 18 24.30 1.76 -13.62
C SER A 18 24.11 2.20 -12.15
N LEU A 19 25.11 2.89 -11.60
CA LEU A 19 25.03 3.45 -10.24
C LEU A 19 23.94 4.53 -10.14
N LEU A 20 23.81 5.40 -11.14
CA LEU A 20 22.75 6.41 -11.19
C LEU A 20 21.37 5.76 -11.23
N ILE A 21 21.18 4.70 -12.03
CA ILE A 21 19.93 3.95 -12.06
C ILE A 21 19.58 3.41 -10.67
N VAL A 22 20.56 2.81 -9.98
CA VAL A 22 20.36 2.28 -8.62
C VAL A 22 20.05 3.40 -7.63
N ILE A 23 20.78 4.51 -7.66
CA ILE A 23 20.54 5.63 -6.73
C ILE A 23 19.14 6.20 -6.92
N VAL A 24 18.72 6.47 -8.16
CA VAL A 24 17.38 7.00 -8.46
C VAL A 24 16.31 5.99 -8.03
N GLY A 25 16.52 4.69 -8.28
CA GLY A 25 15.61 3.64 -7.83
C GLY A 25 15.49 3.56 -6.31
N LEU A 26 16.62 3.63 -5.57
CA LEU A 26 16.62 3.63 -4.10
C LEU A 26 15.92 4.87 -3.51
N ILE A 27 16.04 6.02 -4.15
CA ILE A 27 15.34 7.24 -3.76
C ILE A 27 13.85 7.11 -4.03
N ALA A 28 13.45 6.42 -5.11
CA ALA A 28 12.06 6.23 -5.48
C ALA A 28 11.29 5.34 -4.49
N ILE A 29 11.91 4.29 -3.93
CA ILE A 29 11.25 3.32 -3.05
C ILE A 29 10.50 3.98 -1.88
N PRO A 30 11.10 4.85 -1.05
CA PRO A 30 10.42 5.48 0.08
C PRO A 30 9.39 6.55 -0.34
N ILE A 31 9.43 7.02 -1.58
CA ILE A 31 8.52 8.05 -2.10
C ILE A 31 7.25 7.43 -2.70
N LEU A 32 7.35 6.18 -3.18
CA LEU A 32 6.24 5.47 -3.80
C LEU A 32 5.07 5.30 -2.82
N PRO A 33 3.83 5.64 -3.24
CA PRO A 33 2.64 5.31 -2.45
C PRO A 33 2.54 3.79 -2.30
N ILE A 34 2.23 3.34 -1.08
CA ILE A 34 2.03 1.91 -0.80
C ILE A 34 0.54 1.67 -0.61
N GLU A 35 0.00 0.76 -1.40
CA GLU A 35 -1.41 0.41 -1.42
C GLU A 35 -1.58 -1.11 -1.47
N ASN A 36 -2.77 -1.62 -1.15
CA ASN A 36 -3.04 -3.05 -1.29
C ASN A 36 -3.14 -3.46 -2.77
N LEU A 37 -3.99 -2.76 -3.50
CA LEU A 37 -4.22 -2.89 -4.94
C LEU A 37 -4.11 -1.51 -5.57
N PRO A 38 -3.88 -1.42 -6.91
CA PRO A 38 -4.00 -0.16 -7.62
C PRO A 38 -5.36 0.49 -7.33
N ASP A 39 -5.41 1.81 -7.29
CA ASP A 39 -6.68 2.52 -7.15
C ASP A 39 -7.54 2.27 -8.40
N ILE A 40 -8.46 1.31 -8.26
CA ILE A 40 -9.38 0.88 -9.32
C ILE A 40 -10.76 1.51 -9.16
N ALA A 41 -11.04 2.06 -7.98
CA ALA A 41 -12.31 2.70 -7.72
C ALA A 41 -12.38 4.03 -8.48
N PRO A 42 -13.42 4.25 -9.29
CA PRO A 42 -13.62 5.53 -9.91
C PRO A 42 -13.76 6.61 -8.83
N PRO A 43 -13.19 7.82 -9.05
CA PRO A 43 -13.37 8.90 -8.10
C PRO A 43 -14.86 9.12 -7.84
N THR A 44 -15.23 9.15 -6.57
CA THR A 44 -16.63 9.31 -6.16
C THR A 44 -16.78 10.53 -5.27
N VAL A 45 -17.82 11.31 -5.50
CA VAL A 45 -18.20 12.44 -4.65
C VAL A 45 -19.53 12.10 -3.97
N LYS A 46 -19.55 12.21 -2.65
CA LYS A 46 -20.73 11.96 -1.84
C LYS A 46 -21.39 13.29 -1.46
N VAL A 47 -22.67 13.41 -1.78
CA VAL A 47 -23.51 14.53 -1.36
C VAL A 47 -24.49 14.02 -0.30
N GLN A 48 -24.57 14.71 0.82
CA GLN A 48 -25.45 14.32 1.91
C GLN A 48 -26.24 15.52 2.43
N ALA A 49 -27.54 15.33 2.58
CA ALA A 49 -28.47 16.30 3.14
C ALA A 49 -29.37 15.61 4.17
N THR A 50 -29.83 16.38 5.17
CA THR A 50 -30.73 15.85 6.20
C THR A 50 -32.01 16.69 6.24
N TYR A 51 -33.14 16.03 6.03
CA TYR A 51 -34.47 16.59 6.18
C TYR A 51 -35.10 16.04 7.46
N VAL A 52 -34.88 16.75 8.56
CA VAL A 52 -35.28 16.32 9.90
C VAL A 52 -36.79 16.11 9.98
N GLY A 53 -37.21 14.90 10.40
CA GLY A 53 -38.60 14.54 10.60
C GLY A 53 -39.34 14.10 9.32
N ALA A 54 -38.68 14.07 8.18
CA ALA A 54 -39.24 13.56 6.94
C ALA A 54 -39.08 12.02 6.84
N ASP A 55 -40.05 11.36 6.23
CA ASP A 55 -39.93 9.96 5.82
C ASP A 55 -39.15 9.81 4.52
N ALA A 56 -38.85 8.58 4.13
CA ALA A 56 -38.04 8.30 2.93
C ALA A 56 -38.66 8.86 1.63
N VAL A 57 -39.99 8.88 1.52
CA VAL A 57 -40.69 9.40 0.34
C VAL A 57 -40.60 10.92 0.27
N ALA A 58 -40.80 11.60 1.40
CA ALA A 58 -40.65 13.05 1.48
C ALA A 58 -39.19 13.50 1.23
N VAL A 59 -38.20 12.73 1.72
CA VAL A 59 -36.77 12.97 1.43
C VAL A 59 -36.49 12.77 -0.06
N GLU A 60 -37.00 11.72 -0.67
CA GLU A 60 -36.81 11.43 -2.09
C GLU A 60 -37.36 12.57 -2.94
N GLN A 61 -38.64 12.96 -2.73
CA GLN A 61 -39.31 13.95 -3.55
C GLN A 61 -38.83 15.39 -3.28
N GLY A 62 -38.58 15.74 -2.02
CA GLY A 62 -38.25 17.11 -1.63
C GLY A 62 -36.77 17.44 -1.68
N VAL A 63 -35.89 16.44 -1.60
CA VAL A 63 -34.44 16.67 -1.46
C VAL A 63 -33.67 15.91 -2.52
N THR A 64 -33.79 14.58 -2.56
CA THR A 64 -32.95 13.71 -3.40
C THR A 64 -33.17 14.01 -4.88
N SER A 65 -34.42 14.00 -5.36
CA SER A 65 -34.74 14.28 -6.76
C SER A 65 -34.32 15.67 -7.19
N VAL A 66 -34.46 16.67 -6.32
CA VAL A 66 -34.05 18.06 -6.61
C VAL A 66 -32.52 18.15 -6.77
N LEU A 67 -31.75 17.49 -5.89
CA LEU A 67 -30.29 17.45 -5.97
C LEU A 67 -29.83 16.67 -7.21
N GLU A 68 -30.40 15.49 -7.44
CA GLU A 68 -30.08 14.64 -8.61
C GLU A 68 -30.28 15.39 -9.92
N GLN A 69 -31.40 16.09 -10.05
CA GLN A 69 -31.75 16.82 -11.27
C GLN A 69 -30.71 17.90 -11.64
N GLN A 70 -30.11 18.55 -10.65
CA GLN A 70 -29.06 19.53 -10.85
C GLN A 70 -27.66 18.91 -11.01
N ILE A 71 -27.38 17.82 -10.31
CA ILE A 71 -26.10 17.11 -10.36
C ILE A 71 -25.96 16.34 -11.68
N ASN A 72 -27.07 15.82 -12.20
CA ASN A 72 -27.07 15.06 -13.44
C ASN A 72 -26.44 15.86 -14.59
N GLY A 73 -25.52 15.23 -15.32
CA GLY A 73 -24.78 15.88 -16.41
C GLY A 73 -23.57 16.72 -15.92
N VAL A 74 -23.06 16.49 -14.73
CA VAL A 74 -21.74 16.97 -14.33
C VAL A 74 -20.67 16.34 -15.24
N GLU A 75 -19.68 17.12 -15.62
CA GLU A 75 -18.60 16.70 -16.52
C GLU A 75 -17.86 15.47 -16.00
N ASN A 76 -17.60 14.51 -16.88
CA ASN A 76 -16.96 13.22 -16.59
C ASN A 76 -17.72 12.33 -15.60
N MET A 77 -19.01 12.56 -15.39
CA MET A 77 -19.85 11.68 -14.57
C MET A 77 -20.13 10.37 -15.33
N ASP A 78 -19.84 9.23 -14.70
CA ASP A 78 -20.16 7.90 -15.20
C ASP A 78 -21.59 7.51 -14.80
N PHE A 79 -21.87 7.49 -13.49
CA PHE A 79 -23.21 7.22 -12.96
C PHE A 79 -23.46 7.91 -11.62
N ILE A 80 -24.74 7.98 -11.27
CA ILE A 80 -25.22 8.51 -9.98
C ILE A 80 -26.09 7.47 -9.30
N THR A 81 -25.91 7.29 -7.99
CA THR A 81 -26.76 6.46 -7.14
C THR A 81 -27.19 7.24 -5.92
N SER A 82 -28.44 7.05 -5.50
CA SER A 82 -28.99 7.79 -4.37
C SER A 82 -29.74 6.86 -3.43
N ASN A 83 -29.73 7.22 -2.16
CA ASN A 83 -30.47 6.54 -1.11
C ASN A 83 -31.20 7.59 -0.26
N SER A 84 -32.51 7.43 -0.13
CA SER A 84 -33.37 8.22 0.74
C SER A 84 -33.83 7.37 1.90
N SER A 85 -33.46 7.73 3.11
CA SER A 85 -33.71 6.95 4.31
C SER A 85 -34.86 7.52 5.14
N SER A 86 -35.59 6.66 5.86
CA SER A 86 -36.71 7.05 6.72
C SER A 86 -36.30 7.81 7.98
N ASP A 87 -35.00 7.94 8.26
CA ASP A 87 -34.45 8.83 9.29
C ASP A 87 -34.24 10.27 8.80
N GLY A 88 -34.72 10.59 7.58
CA GLY A 88 -34.61 11.92 7.01
C GLY A 88 -33.32 12.19 6.23
N VAL A 89 -32.47 11.20 5.99
CA VAL A 89 -31.17 11.38 5.32
C VAL A 89 -31.28 11.08 3.82
N SER A 90 -30.84 12.02 2.98
CA SER A 90 -30.53 11.84 1.55
C SER A 90 -29.03 11.66 1.38
N SER A 91 -28.60 10.59 0.73
CA SER A 91 -27.21 10.31 0.39
C SER A 91 -27.07 9.99 -1.08
N ILE A 92 -26.37 10.85 -1.82
CA ILE A 92 -26.15 10.74 -3.27
C ILE A 92 -24.66 10.48 -3.51
N SER A 93 -24.34 9.44 -4.26
CA SER A 93 -22.99 9.11 -4.68
C SER A 93 -22.84 9.33 -6.18
N VAL A 94 -21.96 10.23 -6.57
CA VAL A 94 -21.64 10.57 -7.96
C VAL A 94 -20.31 9.94 -8.30
N SER A 95 -20.31 8.97 -9.21
CA SER A 95 -19.11 8.29 -9.70
C SER A 95 -18.65 8.90 -11.01
N PHE A 96 -17.34 9.03 -11.17
CA PHE A 96 -16.71 9.69 -12.31
C PHE A 96 -15.82 8.71 -13.09
N ASP A 97 -15.49 9.06 -14.32
CA ASP A 97 -14.56 8.30 -15.14
C ASP A 97 -13.21 8.11 -14.42
N SER A 98 -12.66 6.90 -14.54
CA SER A 98 -11.35 6.58 -13.95
C SER A 98 -10.24 7.49 -14.52
N GLY A 99 -9.42 8.04 -13.63
CA GLY A 99 -8.32 8.95 -14.00
C GLY A 99 -8.66 10.43 -13.97
N THR A 100 -9.91 10.81 -13.62
CA THR A 100 -10.29 12.20 -13.39
C THR A 100 -9.81 12.70 -12.01
N ASP A 101 -9.58 14.02 -11.88
CA ASP A 101 -9.18 14.61 -10.61
C ASP A 101 -10.38 14.73 -9.64
N GLY A 102 -10.34 13.99 -8.54
CA GLY A 102 -11.39 14.01 -7.53
C GLY A 102 -11.60 15.39 -6.87
N ASN A 103 -10.62 16.31 -6.87
CA ASN A 103 -10.80 17.67 -6.36
C ASN A 103 -11.65 18.49 -7.32
N ILE A 104 -11.36 18.39 -8.62
CA ILE A 104 -12.14 19.08 -9.67
C ILE A 104 -13.57 18.53 -9.69
N ASN A 105 -13.72 17.20 -9.59
CA ASN A 105 -15.01 16.55 -9.53
C ASN A 105 -15.85 17.05 -8.34
N GLN A 106 -15.24 17.15 -7.15
CA GLN A 106 -15.92 17.72 -5.96
C GLN A 106 -16.37 19.15 -6.19
N VAL A 107 -15.52 20.01 -6.76
CA VAL A 107 -15.86 21.40 -7.05
C VAL A 107 -17.02 21.48 -8.04
N ASN A 108 -17.00 20.66 -9.09
CA ASN A 108 -18.06 20.61 -10.08
C ASN A 108 -19.40 20.19 -9.47
N VAL A 109 -19.41 19.15 -8.62
CA VAL A 109 -20.61 18.73 -7.88
C VAL A 109 -21.07 19.83 -6.91
N GLN A 110 -20.16 20.45 -6.14
CA GLN A 110 -20.50 21.54 -5.23
C GLN A 110 -21.18 22.70 -5.97
N ASN A 111 -20.68 23.09 -7.15
CA ASN A 111 -21.28 24.14 -7.96
C ASN A 111 -22.72 23.78 -8.35
N ARG A 112 -22.97 22.50 -8.72
CA ARG A 112 -24.33 22.04 -9.07
C ARG A 112 -25.25 21.99 -7.86
N VAL A 113 -24.76 21.54 -6.71
CA VAL A 113 -25.50 21.54 -5.45
C VAL A 113 -25.90 22.94 -5.03
N SER A 114 -25.01 23.92 -5.20
CA SER A 114 -25.33 25.33 -4.91
C SER A 114 -26.45 25.89 -5.77
N LEU A 115 -26.63 25.39 -6.99
CA LEU A 115 -27.78 25.78 -7.86
C LEU A 115 -29.09 25.12 -7.40
N ALA A 116 -29.01 23.96 -6.72
CA ALA A 116 -30.16 23.26 -6.16
C ALA A 116 -30.63 23.85 -4.81
N GLU A 117 -29.72 24.42 -4.02
CA GLU A 117 -30.00 24.90 -2.64
C GLU A 117 -31.24 25.80 -2.52
N PRO A 118 -31.50 26.77 -3.41
CA PRO A 118 -32.71 27.62 -3.33
C PRO A 118 -34.03 26.84 -3.48
N GLN A 119 -33.99 25.66 -4.09
CA GLN A 119 -35.17 24.83 -4.37
C GLN A 119 -35.44 23.81 -3.23
N LEU A 120 -34.49 23.65 -2.31
CA LEU A 120 -34.61 22.74 -1.19
C LEU A 120 -35.53 23.30 -0.08
N PRO A 121 -36.19 22.43 0.71
CA PRO A 121 -36.93 22.83 1.91
C PRO A 121 -36.08 23.67 2.85
N GLU A 122 -36.73 24.59 3.57
CA GLU A 122 -36.04 25.52 4.48
C GLU A 122 -35.24 24.80 5.57
N GLU A 123 -35.77 23.70 6.08
CA GLU A 123 -35.12 22.87 7.09
C GLU A 123 -33.80 22.25 6.57
N VAL A 124 -33.78 21.80 5.33
CA VAL A 124 -32.59 21.24 4.68
C VAL A 124 -31.58 22.34 4.41
N ARG A 125 -32.00 23.52 3.94
CA ARG A 125 -31.11 24.67 3.73
C ARG A 125 -30.46 25.14 5.05
N LYS A 126 -31.19 25.10 6.16
CA LYS A 126 -30.65 25.44 7.49
C LYS A 126 -29.67 24.40 8.01
N SER A 127 -29.90 23.11 7.74
CA SER A 127 -28.99 22.02 8.08
C SER A 127 -27.74 22.02 7.21
N GLY A 128 -27.86 22.51 5.97
CA GLY A 128 -26.82 22.52 4.95
C GLY A 128 -26.71 21.18 4.18
N VAL A 129 -26.12 21.26 2.99
CA VAL A 129 -25.77 20.11 2.16
C VAL A 129 -24.27 19.94 2.18
N THR A 130 -23.79 18.75 2.49
CA THR A 130 -22.36 18.45 2.50
C THR A 130 -21.95 17.74 1.22
N VAL A 131 -20.80 18.15 0.66
CA VAL A 131 -20.23 17.57 -0.57
C VAL A 131 -18.79 17.18 -0.28
N ASN A 132 -18.53 15.89 -0.19
CA ASN A 132 -17.23 15.36 0.17
C ASN A 132 -16.74 14.34 -0.87
N LYS A 133 -15.43 14.26 -1.08
CA LYS A 133 -14.85 13.13 -1.79
C LYS A 133 -15.10 11.87 -0.98
N ALA A 134 -15.67 10.87 -1.62
CA ALA A 134 -15.79 9.56 -0.98
C ALA A 134 -14.48 8.81 -1.17
N SER A 135 -13.89 8.37 -0.09
CA SER A 135 -12.89 7.33 -0.13
C SER A 135 -13.61 5.99 0.11
N ASN A 136 -13.50 5.09 -0.85
CA ASN A 136 -14.18 3.79 -0.76
C ASN A 136 -13.32 2.74 -0.02
N SER A 137 -12.08 3.09 0.33
CA SER A 137 -11.14 2.17 0.97
C SER A 137 -11.08 2.42 2.47
N ILE A 138 -11.69 1.52 3.25
CA ILE A 138 -11.52 1.49 4.69
C ILE A 138 -10.09 0.99 4.98
N LEU A 139 -9.32 1.82 5.66
CA LEU A 139 -7.95 1.52 6.06
C LEU A 139 -7.90 0.83 7.43
N LEU A 140 -8.60 1.41 8.41
CA LEU A 140 -8.60 0.97 9.80
C LEU A 140 -10.02 1.00 10.37
N VAL A 141 -10.33 0.03 11.24
CA VAL A 141 -11.53 0.07 12.07
C VAL A 141 -11.14 -0.20 13.51
N TYR A 142 -11.51 0.71 14.38
CA TYR A 142 -11.36 0.59 15.82
C TYR A 142 -12.73 0.59 16.48
N ASN A 143 -12.83 -0.07 17.62
CA ASN A 143 -14.03 -0.11 18.44
C ASN A 143 -13.70 0.41 19.85
N PHE A 144 -14.55 1.30 20.37
CA PHE A 144 -14.44 1.86 21.73
C PHE A 144 -15.45 1.16 22.60
N VAL A 145 -14.96 0.48 23.63
CA VAL A 145 -15.71 -0.49 24.42
C VAL A 145 -15.54 -0.24 25.91
N ASN A 146 -16.54 -0.63 26.70
CA ASN A 146 -16.39 -0.75 28.13
C ASN A 146 -15.57 -2.02 28.44
N GLU A 147 -14.40 -1.88 29.08
CA GLU A 147 -13.50 -3.02 29.36
C GLU A 147 -14.09 -3.95 30.43
N ASP A 148 -14.67 -3.36 31.47
CA ASP A 148 -15.31 -4.10 32.55
C ASP A 148 -16.67 -3.43 32.87
N PRO A 149 -17.74 -3.79 32.14
CA PRO A 149 -19.07 -3.21 32.32
C PRO A 149 -19.63 -3.39 33.74
N ALA A 150 -19.16 -4.40 34.48
CA ALA A 150 -19.58 -4.66 35.85
C ALA A 150 -19.03 -3.64 36.84
N LYS A 151 -17.91 -2.97 36.51
CA LYS A 151 -17.30 -1.95 37.36
C LYS A 151 -17.66 -0.52 36.94
N THR A 152 -17.61 -0.27 35.63
CA THR A 152 -17.87 1.06 35.07
C THR A 152 -18.47 0.90 33.69
N GLU A 153 -19.73 1.34 33.53
CA GLU A 153 -20.43 1.31 32.27
C GLU A 153 -20.70 2.74 31.79
N TYR A 154 -20.10 3.10 30.69
CA TYR A 154 -20.38 4.35 29.98
C TYR A 154 -21.45 4.09 28.91
N SER A 155 -22.46 4.98 28.87
CA SER A 155 -23.46 4.91 27.80
C SER A 155 -22.83 5.25 26.44
N VAL A 156 -23.44 4.75 25.36
CA VAL A 156 -23.00 5.00 23.98
C VAL A 156 -22.94 6.50 23.69
N GLU A 157 -23.87 7.28 24.22
CA GLU A 157 -23.92 8.73 24.08
C GLU A 157 -22.71 9.41 24.74
N THR A 158 -22.32 8.92 25.93
CA THR A 158 -21.13 9.42 26.62
C THR A 158 -19.85 9.12 25.86
N ILE A 159 -19.69 7.87 25.38
CA ILE A 159 -18.55 7.47 24.56
C ILE A 159 -18.51 8.32 23.29
N SER A 160 -19.63 8.44 22.57
CA SER A 160 -19.73 9.22 21.33
C SER A 160 -19.36 10.68 21.52
N GLY A 161 -19.86 11.31 22.57
CA GLY A 161 -19.55 12.72 22.91
C GLY A 161 -18.08 12.92 23.27
N TYR A 162 -17.47 11.95 23.97
CA TYR A 162 -16.06 11.99 24.33
C TYR A 162 -15.16 11.87 23.08
N LEU A 163 -15.49 10.94 22.17
CA LEU A 163 -14.76 10.74 20.91
C LEU A 163 -14.88 11.96 19.98
N ASP A 164 -16.08 12.50 19.82
CA ASP A 164 -16.30 13.67 18.97
C ASP A 164 -15.49 14.87 19.42
N LYS A 165 -15.43 15.10 20.73
CA LYS A 165 -14.71 16.24 21.32
C LYS A 165 -13.18 16.07 21.27
N ASN A 166 -12.66 14.87 21.57
CA ASN A 166 -11.24 14.70 21.87
C ASN A 166 -10.46 13.95 20.76
N LEU A 167 -11.11 13.13 19.92
CA LEU A 167 -10.45 12.26 18.95
C LEU A 167 -10.70 12.67 17.49
N THR A 168 -11.96 12.96 17.13
CA THR A 168 -12.40 13.21 15.75
C THR A 168 -11.48 14.16 14.98
N ASN A 169 -11.21 15.32 15.54
CA ASN A 169 -10.40 16.34 14.87
C ASN A 169 -8.92 15.98 14.79
N ASN A 170 -8.40 15.23 15.75
CA ASN A 170 -6.99 14.81 15.75
C ASN A 170 -6.74 13.79 14.64
N ILE A 171 -7.65 12.81 14.46
CA ILE A 171 -7.55 11.83 13.36
C ILE A 171 -7.70 12.51 11.99
N LYS A 172 -8.67 13.43 11.83
CA LYS A 172 -8.86 14.18 10.56
C LYS A 172 -7.64 15.02 10.15
N ARG A 173 -6.77 15.38 11.08
CA ARG A 173 -5.52 16.13 10.80
C ARG A 173 -4.38 15.24 10.34
N VAL A 174 -4.47 13.93 10.51
CA VAL A 174 -3.42 13.00 10.04
C VAL A 174 -3.37 13.08 8.51
N LYS A 175 -2.18 13.36 7.99
CA LYS A 175 -1.98 13.48 6.54
C LYS A 175 -2.33 12.16 5.84
N GLY A 176 -3.22 12.23 4.85
CA GLY A 176 -3.65 11.08 4.07
C GLY A 176 -4.92 10.39 4.58
N VAL A 177 -5.48 10.83 5.71
CA VAL A 177 -6.85 10.47 6.10
C VAL A 177 -7.82 11.21 5.18
N GLY A 178 -8.69 10.47 4.52
CA GLY A 178 -9.70 10.99 3.59
C GLY A 178 -11.01 11.34 4.30
N ASP A 179 -11.52 10.42 5.10
CA ASP A 179 -12.74 10.60 5.88
C ASP A 179 -12.75 9.68 7.11
N ILE A 180 -13.67 9.92 8.02
CA ILE A 180 -13.95 9.05 9.15
C ILE A 180 -15.47 8.85 9.28
N THR A 181 -15.86 7.65 9.65
CA THR A 181 -17.27 7.32 9.92
C THR A 181 -17.38 6.61 11.26
N TYR A 182 -18.31 7.05 12.08
CA TYR A 182 -18.65 6.36 13.30
C TYR A 182 -19.84 5.42 13.08
N PHE A 183 -19.76 4.21 13.64
CA PHE A 183 -20.85 3.24 13.70
C PHE A 183 -21.38 3.17 15.12
N GLY A 184 -22.70 3.17 15.27
CA GLY A 184 -23.36 3.11 16.57
C GLY A 184 -23.21 4.38 17.41
N ASN A 185 -22.62 5.44 16.87
CA ASN A 185 -22.49 6.68 17.62
C ASN A 185 -23.84 7.38 17.78
N ARG A 186 -24.03 7.97 18.94
CA ARG A 186 -25.21 8.76 19.28
C ARG A 186 -24.78 10.10 19.85
N LYS A 187 -25.07 11.17 19.11
CA LYS A 187 -24.84 12.52 19.64
C LYS A 187 -25.79 12.79 20.78
N ILE A 188 -25.29 13.40 21.87
CA ILE A 188 -26.10 13.78 22.99
C ILE A 188 -27.07 14.88 22.57
N ALA A 189 -28.35 14.71 22.87
CA ALA A 189 -29.41 15.64 22.58
C ALA A 189 -30.46 15.70 23.72
N PHE A 190 -31.13 16.84 23.87
CA PHE A 190 -32.30 16.94 24.70
C PHE A 190 -33.52 16.50 23.90
N ARG A 191 -34.25 15.50 24.40
CA ARG A 191 -35.47 14.97 23.81
C ARG A 191 -36.67 15.53 24.56
N LEU A 192 -37.59 16.09 23.82
CA LEU A 192 -38.85 16.63 24.33
C LEU A 192 -39.96 15.63 23.94
N TRP A 193 -40.51 14.95 24.94
CA TRP A 193 -41.62 14.05 24.80
C TRP A 193 -42.92 14.80 25.10
N LEU A 194 -43.61 15.23 24.03
CA LEU A 194 -44.85 16.00 24.15
C LEU A 194 -46.03 15.07 24.30
N ASP A 195 -46.98 15.48 25.17
CA ASP A 195 -48.23 14.79 25.41
C ASP A 195 -49.35 15.46 24.57
N PRO A 196 -49.93 14.76 23.58
CA PRO A 196 -50.92 15.32 22.69
C PRO A 196 -52.20 15.80 23.42
N GLU A 197 -52.63 15.11 24.48
CA GLU A 197 -53.82 15.47 25.23
C GLU A 197 -53.57 16.77 26.01
N LYS A 198 -52.44 16.89 26.64
CA LYS A 198 -52.05 18.10 27.38
C LYS A 198 -51.81 19.29 26.46
N LEU A 199 -51.27 19.07 25.27
CA LEU A 199 -51.14 20.10 24.24
C LEU A 199 -52.51 20.64 23.83
N THR A 200 -53.45 19.73 23.53
CA THR A 200 -54.81 20.09 23.14
C THR A 200 -55.55 20.83 24.25
N ALA A 201 -55.42 20.35 25.50
CA ALA A 201 -56.03 20.99 26.67
C ALA A 201 -55.54 22.43 26.90
N ASN A 202 -54.31 22.74 26.48
CA ASN A 202 -53.71 24.07 26.58
C ASN A 202 -53.80 24.89 25.27
N ASN A 203 -54.54 24.41 24.24
CA ASN A 203 -54.63 25.01 22.91
C ASN A 203 -53.24 25.27 22.30
N LEU A 204 -52.34 24.29 22.35
CA LEU A 204 -51.01 24.31 21.79
C LEU A 204 -50.85 23.23 20.74
N SER A 205 -50.15 23.53 19.68
CA SER A 205 -49.67 22.56 18.72
C SER A 205 -48.20 22.20 18.96
N ALA A 206 -47.70 21.08 18.42
CA ALA A 206 -46.29 20.75 18.48
C ALA A 206 -45.43 21.84 17.79
N THR A 207 -45.94 22.47 16.76
CA THR A 207 -45.29 23.58 16.05
C THR A 207 -45.09 24.81 16.97
N ASP A 208 -46.09 25.10 17.79
CA ASP A 208 -45.99 26.22 18.78
C ASP A 208 -44.86 25.95 19.77
N VAL A 209 -44.74 24.72 20.25
CA VAL A 209 -43.64 24.32 21.14
C VAL A 209 -42.29 24.51 20.48
N VAL A 210 -42.13 24.05 19.24
CA VAL A 210 -40.90 24.21 18.44
C VAL A 210 -40.56 25.68 18.24
N ASN A 211 -41.54 26.51 17.92
CA ASN A 211 -41.33 27.95 17.73
C ASN A 211 -40.91 28.65 19.04
N GLN A 212 -41.53 28.31 20.16
CA GLN A 212 -41.15 28.86 21.46
C GLN A 212 -39.76 28.38 21.88
N LEU A 213 -39.43 27.11 21.68
CA LEU A 213 -38.09 26.58 21.89
C LEU A 213 -37.06 27.35 21.07
N ARG A 214 -37.28 27.54 19.77
CA ARG A 214 -36.37 28.31 18.87
C ARG A 214 -36.21 29.76 19.33
N SER A 215 -37.25 30.38 19.85
CA SER A 215 -37.18 31.76 20.31
C SER A 215 -36.39 31.94 21.60
N GLN A 216 -36.49 30.97 22.54
CA GLN A 216 -35.88 31.04 23.87
C GLN A 216 -34.53 30.34 23.98
N ASN A 217 -34.24 29.33 23.11
CA ASN A 217 -32.96 28.62 23.08
C ASN A 217 -32.04 29.15 21.99
N ARG A 218 -31.67 30.42 22.03
CA ARG A 218 -30.77 31.04 21.05
C ARG A 218 -29.72 31.93 21.71
N LEU A 219 -28.54 31.99 21.09
CA LEU A 219 -27.50 32.94 21.48
C LEU A 219 -27.84 34.32 20.93
N VAL A 220 -28.07 35.28 21.78
CA VAL A 220 -28.35 36.66 21.38
C VAL A 220 -27.19 37.55 21.81
N PRO A 221 -26.57 38.31 20.92
CA PRO A 221 -25.57 39.29 21.30
C PRO A 221 -26.26 40.41 22.10
N SER A 222 -25.82 40.64 23.34
CA SER A 222 -26.45 41.56 24.28
C SER A 222 -25.81 42.95 24.33
N GLY A 223 -24.73 43.14 23.52
CA GLY A 223 -24.07 44.44 23.43
C GLY A 223 -23.19 44.80 24.62
N LYS A 224 -22.91 46.08 24.74
CA LYS A 224 -22.06 46.64 25.81
C LYS A 224 -22.74 47.88 26.38
N ILE A 225 -22.74 48.02 27.68
CA ILE A 225 -23.13 49.25 28.39
C ILE A 225 -21.90 50.17 28.41
N GLY A 226 -22.07 51.43 28.00
CA GLY A 226 -20.96 52.37 27.93
C GLY A 226 -20.04 52.20 26.73
N GLY A 227 -20.49 51.44 25.67
CA GLY A 227 -19.77 51.36 24.38
C GLY A 227 -19.96 52.62 23.54
N ALA A 228 -19.08 52.89 22.60
CA ALA A 228 -19.15 54.06 21.72
C ALA A 228 -20.42 54.03 20.82
N PRO A 229 -21.09 55.17 20.62
CA PRO A 229 -20.73 56.50 21.12
C PRO A 229 -21.11 56.66 22.60
N ALA A 230 -20.15 57.05 23.46
CA ALA A 230 -20.30 57.21 24.87
C ALA A 230 -20.19 58.69 25.26
N PRO A 231 -20.87 59.15 26.37
CA PRO A 231 -20.71 60.49 26.89
C PRO A 231 -19.28 60.79 27.32
N GLU A 232 -18.85 62.05 27.31
CA GLU A 232 -17.54 62.47 27.81
C GLU A 232 -17.41 62.07 29.31
N GLY A 233 -16.30 61.41 29.68
CA GLY A 233 -16.04 60.93 31.03
C GLY A 233 -16.42 59.48 31.31
N GLN A 234 -16.92 58.76 30.33
CA GLN A 234 -17.19 57.31 30.43
C GLN A 234 -15.89 56.52 30.35
N GLU A 235 -15.36 56.05 31.49
CA GLU A 235 -14.10 55.32 31.55
C GLU A 235 -14.26 53.78 31.44
N TYR A 236 -15.44 53.24 31.64
CA TYR A 236 -15.67 51.80 31.71
C TYR A 236 -16.74 51.33 30.74
N THR A 237 -16.41 50.21 30.06
CA THR A 237 -17.36 49.49 29.19
C THR A 237 -17.69 48.16 29.85
N LEU A 238 -18.95 47.86 30.11
CA LEU A 238 -19.42 46.60 30.67
C LEU A 238 -20.04 45.76 29.55
N THR A 239 -19.48 44.60 29.30
CA THR A 239 -20.08 43.63 28.38
C THR A 239 -21.27 42.97 29.10
N VAL A 240 -22.46 43.07 28.51
CA VAL A 240 -23.65 42.39 29.02
C VAL A 240 -23.60 40.95 28.56
N GLN A 241 -23.65 40.01 29.49
CA GLN A 241 -23.69 38.59 29.17
C GLN A 241 -25.10 38.08 29.52
N LEU A 242 -25.85 37.69 28.48
CA LEU A 242 -27.12 37.00 28.65
C LEU A 242 -26.91 35.51 28.83
N GLN A 243 -27.89 34.86 29.44
CA GLN A 243 -27.97 33.41 29.43
C GLN A 243 -27.92 32.91 27.98
N GLY A 244 -27.00 32.00 27.66
CA GLY A 244 -26.81 31.44 26.33
C GLY A 244 -27.88 30.40 25.98
N ARG A 245 -27.45 29.38 25.25
CA ARG A 245 -28.30 28.21 25.03
C ARG A 245 -28.56 27.48 26.33
N LEU A 246 -29.74 26.89 26.44
CA LEU A 246 -30.11 26.04 27.57
C LEU A 246 -29.24 24.80 27.65
N THR A 247 -28.80 24.46 28.87
CA THR A 247 -27.81 23.39 29.08
C THR A 247 -28.28 22.29 30.04
N SER A 248 -29.42 22.49 30.72
CA SER A 248 -29.98 21.52 31.66
C SER A 248 -31.44 21.17 31.33
N THR A 249 -31.87 19.97 31.72
CA THR A 249 -33.25 19.52 31.59
C THR A 249 -34.23 20.45 32.26
N GLU A 250 -33.86 20.98 33.44
CA GLU A 250 -34.69 21.93 34.21
C GLU A 250 -34.89 23.27 33.47
N GLU A 251 -33.87 23.76 32.78
CA GLU A 251 -33.99 24.98 31.99
C GLU A 251 -34.95 24.77 30.80
N PHE A 252 -34.86 23.61 30.12
CA PHE A 252 -35.80 23.26 29.05
C PHE A 252 -37.23 23.09 29.58
N GLU A 253 -37.43 22.42 30.72
CA GLU A 253 -38.73 22.20 31.33
C GLU A 253 -39.42 23.52 31.72
N ASN A 254 -38.65 24.54 32.03
CA ASN A 254 -39.17 25.86 32.44
C ASN A 254 -39.39 26.82 31.27
N ILE A 255 -39.18 26.41 30.02
CA ILE A 255 -39.54 27.22 28.84
C ILE A 255 -41.03 27.59 28.88
N ILE A 256 -41.33 28.87 28.69
CA ILE A 256 -42.69 29.38 28.66
C ILE A 256 -43.25 29.18 27.24
N LEU A 257 -44.30 28.40 27.14
CA LEU A 257 -44.95 28.11 25.85
C LEU A 257 -46.07 29.10 25.54
N ARG A 258 -46.85 29.45 26.58
CA ARG A 258 -48.00 30.36 26.47
C ARG A 258 -48.32 31.03 27.80
N THR A 259 -48.88 32.21 27.73
CA THR A 259 -49.54 32.88 28.87
C THR A 259 -51.04 32.70 28.73
N THR A 260 -51.73 32.20 29.76
CA THR A 260 -53.19 32.08 29.79
C THR A 260 -53.86 33.45 29.96
N ASP A 261 -55.14 33.55 29.60
CA ASP A 261 -55.89 34.82 29.72
C ASP A 261 -56.03 35.27 31.20
N ALA A 262 -55.87 34.36 32.16
CA ALA A 262 -55.85 34.63 33.59
C ALA A 262 -54.44 34.97 34.14
N GLY A 263 -53.44 35.15 33.27
CA GLY A 263 -52.05 35.47 33.66
C GLY A 263 -51.19 34.27 34.09
N GLY A 264 -51.72 33.06 34.02
CA GLY A 264 -50.95 31.84 34.31
C GLY A 264 -49.96 31.52 33.18
N LEU A 265 -48.78 30.94 33.53
CA LEU A 265 -47.78 30.54 32.58
C LEU A 265 -47.87 29.04 32.33
N VAL A 266 -48.05 28.64 31.06
CA VAL A 266 -47.93 27.25 30.61
C VAL A 266 -46.46 26.99 30.21
N ARG A 267 -45.83 26.06 30.89
CA ARG A 267 -44.44 25.70 30.69
C ARG A 267 -44.34 24.35 29.96
N LEU A 268 -43.15 24.02 29.42
CA LEU A 268 -42.91 22.79 28.74
C LEU A 268 -43.20 21.57 29.62
N LYS A 269 -42.83 21.58 30.90
CA LYS A 269 -43.13 20.52 31.88
C LYS A 269 -44.62 20.23 32.04
N ASP A 270 -45.49 21.18 31.75
CA ASP A 270 -46.94 21.02 31.89
C ASP A 270 -47.52 20.22 30.73
N VAL A 271 -46.87 20.23 29.58
CA VAL A 271 -47.33 19.57 28.34
C VAL A 271 -46.40 18.44 27.89
N GLY A 272 -45.29 18.16 28.58
CA GLY A 272 -44.37 17.12 28.21
C GLY A 272 -43.28 16.90 29.26
N ARG A 273 -42.29 16.11 28.90
CA ARG A 273 -41.08 15.84 29.70
C ARG A 273 -39.83 16.03 28.85
N VAL A 274 -38.77 16.45 29.52
CA VAL A 274 -37.43 16.59 28.88
C VAL A 274 -36.53 15.48 29.39
N GLN A 275 -35.81 14.86 28.47
CA GLN A 275 -34.87 13.78 28.75
C GLN A 275 -33.58 14.01 27.97
N LEU A 276 -32.44 13.86 28.64
CA LEU A 276 -31.14 13.77 27.97
C LEU A 276 -30.99 12.38 27.39
N GLY A 277 -30.61 12.26 26.11
CA GLY A 277 -30.43 10.98 25.43
C GLY A 277 -29.74 11.13 24.10
N GLY A 278 -29.80 10.11 23.23
CA GLY A 278 -29.22 10.18 21.91
C GLY A 278 -30.11 10.95 20.92
N GLU A 279 -29.48 11.62 19.95
CA GLU A 279 -30.17 12.28 18.83
C GLU A 279 -30.93 11.25 17.97
N THR A 280 -30.31 10.08 17.74
CA THR A 280 -30.90 8.95 17.00
C THR A 280 -30.75 7.65 17.78
N TYR A 281 -31.59 6.66 17.49
CA TYR A 281 -31.51 5.30 18.05
C TYR A 281 -31.48 4.22 16.93
N GLY A 282 -31.19 4.61 15.69
CA GLY A 282 -31.39 3.76 14.52
C GLY A 282 -30.32 2.68 14.30
N ILE A 283 -29.11 2.86 14.84
CA ILE A 283 -27.98 1.94 14.63
C ILE A 283 -27.27 1.69 15.95
N ASP A 284 -27.07 0.41 16.29
CA ASP A 284 -26.24 -0.02 17.40
C ASP A 284 -24.97 -0.69 16.87
N ALA A 285 -23.84 -0.41 17.49
CA ALA A 285 -22.61 -1.19 17.35
C ALA A 285 -22.39 -1.98 18.64
N ILE A 286 -21.93 -3.21 18.48
CA ILE A 286 -21.61 -4.10 19.60
C ILE A 286 -20.16 -4.57 19.49
N ASP A 287 -19.56 -4.86 20.62
CA ASP A 287 -18.24 -5.46 20.70
C ASP A 287 -18.31 -6.98 20.48
N LEU A 288 -17.16 -7.64 20.50
CA LEU A 288 -17.06 -9.09 20.35
C LEU A 288 -17.74 -9.88 21.51
N LYS A 289 -18.08 -9.22 22.62
CA LYS A 289 -18.75 -9.80 23.77
C LYS A 289 -20.25 -9.49 23.78
N GLY A 290 -20.75 -8.74 22.80
CA GLY A 290 -22.15 -8.35 22.71
C GLY A 290 -22.52 -7.09 23.51
N ALA A 291 -21.55 -6.36 24.07
CA ALA A 291 -21.78 -5.10 24.75
C ALA A 291 -21.86 -3.92 23.75
N SER A 292 -22.67 -2.91 24.10
CA SER A 292 -22.78 -1.69 23.29
C SER A 292 -21.45 -0.97 23.19
N SER A 293 -21.11 -0.49 22.00
CA SER A 293 -19.82 0.11 21.67
C SER A 293 -19.96 1.18 20.60
N VAL A 294 -18.87 1.90 20.32
CA VAL A 294 -18.79 2.87 19.22
C VAL A 294 -17.66 2.49 18.28
N GLY A 295 -18.01 2.14 17.06
CA GLY A 295 -17.06 1.81 15.99
C GLY A 295 -16.58 3.08 15.28
N LEU A 296 -15.30 3.13 14.91
CA LEU A 296 -14.68 4.19 14.13
C LEU A 296 -14.00 3.57 12.92
N ALA A 297 -14.52 3.84 11.74
CA ALA A 297 -13.85 3.53 10.47
C ALA A 297 -13.09 4.74 9.96
N ILE A 298 -11.87 4.52 9.52
CA ILE A 298 -10.96 5.53 8.98
C ILE A 298 -10.69 5.17 7.54
N TYR A 299 -10.95 6.11 6.65
CA TYR A 299 -10.79 5.96 5.21
C TYR A 299 -9.51 6.64 4.76
N GLN A 300 -8.79 5.97 3.87
CA GLN A 300 -7.59 6.49 3.26
C GLN A 300 -7.93 7.44 2.11
N LEU A 301 -7.21 8.54 1.98
CA LEU A 301 -7.26 9.39 0.78
C LEU A 301 -6.58 8.66 -0.37
N SER A 302 -7.22 8.63 -1.54
CA SER A 302 -6.64 8.04 -2.77
C SER A 302 -5.26 8.62 -3.07
N GLY A 303 -4.30 7.74 -3.42
CA GLY A 303 -2.90 8.10 -3.70
C GLY A 303 -2.04 8.42 -2.47
N SER A 304 -2.56 8.25 -1.24
CA SER A 304 -1.75 8.36 -0.03
C SER A 304 -1.10 7.01 0.33
N ASN A 305 -0.03 7.05 1.11
CA ASN A 305 0.63 5.84 1.59
C ASN A 305 -0.15 5.22 2.76
N ALA A 306 -0.74 4.03 2.57
CA ALA A 306 -1.55 3.34 3.56
C ALA A 306 -0.80 3.09 4.88
N ILE A 307 0.50 2.75 4.82
CA ILE A 307 1.32 2.46 6.00
C ILE A 307 1.57 3.72 6.80
N ASP A 308 1.90 4.83 6.15
CA ASP A 308 2.18 6.11 6.82
C ASP A 308 0.90 6.66 7.47
N VAL A 309 -0.24 6.59 6.77
CA VAL A 309 -1.55 6.98 7.32
C VAL A 309 -1.89 6.13 8.54
N SER A 310 -1.74 4.81 8.44
CA SER A 310 -2.01 3.89 9.55
C SER A 310 -1.13 4.18 10.76
N ASN A 311 0.17 4.40 10.54
CA ASN A 311 1.10 4.73 11.62
C ASN A 311 0.71 6.07 12.28
N GLY A 312 0.44 7.11 11.50
CA GLY A 312 0.01 8.41 12.03
C GLY A 312 -1.29 8.32 12.83
N VAL A 313 -2.25 7.48 12.40
CA VAL A 313 -3.48 7.23 13.17
C VAL A 313 -3.19 6.46 14.46
N LYS A 314 -2.32 5.44 14.41
CA LYS A 314 -1.92 4.67 15.59
C LYS A 314 -1.21 5.52 16.63
N ASP A 315 -0.37 6.47 16.19
CA ASP A 315 0.30 7.42 17.09
C ASP A 315 -0.73 8.32 17.80
N VAL A 316 -1.72 8.87 17.08
CA VAL A 316 -2.81 9.65 17.65
C VAL A 316 -3.65 8.82 18.63
N LEU A 317 -3.95 7.56 18.29
CA LEU A 317 -4.71 6.67 19.17
C LEU A 317 -3.92 6.31 20.42
N ALA A 318 -2.62 6.04 20.32
CA ALA A 318 -1.77 5.73 21.47
C ALA A 318 -1.67 6.92 22.46
N GLU A 319 -1.63 8.16 21.94
CA GLU A 319 -1.70 9.36 22.76
C GLU A 319 -3.09 9.51 23.40
N PHE A 320 -4.13 9.25 22.63
CA PHE A 320 -5.52 9.33 23.09
C PHE A 320 -5.83 8.26 24.16
N GLU A 321 -5.32 7.04 24.04
CA GLU A 321 -5.50 5.96 25.03
C GLU A 321 -5.02 6.38 26.43
N GLN A 322 -3.97 7.19 26.52
CA GLN A 322 -3.46 7.70 27.81
C GLN A 322 -4.43 8.69 28.50
N THR A 323 -5.35 9.27 27.72
CA THR A 323 -6.34 10.24 28.21
C THR A 323 -7.73 9.64 28.43
N LEU A 324 -7.90 8.34 28.11
CA LEU A 324 -9.19 7.67 28.26
C LEU A 324 -9.63 7.59 29.73
N PRO A 325 -10.93 7.76 29.99
CA PRO A 325 -11.51 7.49 31.30
C PRO A 325 -11.29 6.01 31.70
N VAL A 326 -11.10 5.79 32.98
CA VAL A 326 -10.91 4.43 33.53
C VAL A 326 -12.10 3.53 33.19
N GLY A 327 -11.85 2.40 32.57
CA GLY A 327 -12.87 1.43 32.16
C GLY A 327 -13.32 1.55 30.70
N LEU A 328 -12.82 2.55 29.97
CA LEU A 328 -13.00 2.65 28.51
C LEU A 328 -11.74 2.17 27.78
N GLY A 329 -11.89 1.27 26.84
CA GLY A 329 -10.79 0.70 26.06
C GLY A 329 -10.97 0.83 24.55
N VAL A 330 -9.86 0.64 23.82
CA VAL A 330 -9.80 0.67 22.36
C VAL A 330 -9.47 -0.73 21.84
N GLN A 331 -10.27 -1.24 20.92
CA GLN A 331 -10.04 -2.52 20.25
C GLN A 331 -9.81 -2.32 18.76
N LYS A 332 -8.70 -2.82 18.25
CA LYS A 332 -8.46 -2.88 16.81
C LYS A 332 -9.30 -4.02 16.20
N ILE A 333 -10.22 -3.68 15.32
CA ILE A 333 -11.10 -4.65 14.63
C ILE A 333 -10.53 -5.02 13.26
N TYR A 334 -10.07 -4.01 12.51
CA TYR A 334 -9.58 -4.21 11.15
C TYR A 334 -8.41 -3.28 10.85
N ASP A 335 -7.39 -3.83 10.21
CA ASP A 335 -6.20 -3.10 9.80
C ASP A 335 -5.70 -3.66 8.46
N THR A 336 -5.99 -2.94 7.38
CA THR A 336 -5.54 -3.31 6.03
C THR A 336 -4.02 -3.37 5.94
N THR A 337 -3.30 -2.59 6.74
CA THR A 337 -1.84 -2.53 6.67
C THR A 337 -1.16 -3.79 7.22
N ASP A 338 -1.82 -4.56 8.07
CA ASP A 338 -1.32 -5.87 8.50
C ASP A 338 -1.19 -6.82 7.29
N PHE A 339 -2.20 -6.82 6.41
CA PHE A 339 -2.18 -7.62 5.17
C PHE A 339 -1.14 -7.07 4.16
N ILE A 340 -1.08 -5.75 3.99
CA ILE A 340 -0.09 -5.09 3.11
C ILE A 340 1.33 -5.46 3.55
N ASN A 341 1.64 -5.34 4.84
CA ASN A 341 2.95 -5.67 5.38
C ASN A 341 3.31 -7.15 5.20
N GLN A 342 2.35 -8.06 5.41
CA GLN A 342 2.56 -9.50 5.17
C GLN A 342 2.82 -9.78 3.68
N SER A 343 2.07 -9.14 2.79
CA SER A 343 2.23 -9.28 1.33
C SER A 343 3.59 -8.77 0.87
N ILE A 344 4.02 -7.58 1.31
CA ILE A 344 5.33 -7.03 1.01
C ILE A 344 6.46 -7.95 1.51
N LYS A 345 6.36 -8.43 2.75
CA LYS A 345 7.33 -9.39 3.30
C LYS A 345 7.37 -10.69 2.50
N GLY A 346 6.20 -11.23 2.15
CA GLY A 346 6.09 -12.45 1.34
C GLY A 346 6.77 -12.30 -0.02
N VAL A 347 6.46 -11.21 -0.73
CA VAL A 347 7.06 -10.93 -2.05
C VAL A 347 8.56 -10.65 -1.96
N THR A 348 8.99 -9.86 -0.98
CA THR A 348 10.42 -9.58 -0.76
C THR A 348 11.21 -10.88 -0.48
N ASN A 349 10.65 -11.78 0.32
CA ASN A 349 11.24 -13.10 0.56
C ASN A 349 11.30 -13.92 -0.74
N SER A 350 10.20 -13.97 -1.49
CA SER A 350 10.14 -14.69 -2.78
C SER A 350 11.13 -14.13 -3.80
N LEU A 351 11.28 -12.81 -3.86
CA LEU A 351 12.25 -12.14 -4.74
C LEU A 351 13.69 -12.49 -4.34
N ARG A 352 14.00 -12.43 -3.04
CA ARG A 352 15.30 -12.84 -2.51
C ARG A 352 15.60 -14.29 -2.86
N ASP A 353 14.66 -15.19 -2.62
CA ASP A 353 14.83 -16.63 -2.85
C ASP A 353 14.98 -16.94 -4.35
N ALA A 354 14.22 -16.24 -5.21
CA ALA A 354 14.37 -16.33 -6.67
C ALA A 354 15.76 -15.88 -7.13
N VAL A 355 16.26 -14.74 -6.65
CA VAL A 355 17.60 -14.25 -6.99
C VAL A 355 18.67 -15.24 -6.53
N ILE A 356 18.58 -15.77 -5.31
CA ILE A 356 19.52 -16.76 -4.79
C ILE A 356 19.51 -18.03 -5.64
N LEU A 357 18.32 -18.54 -5.95
CA LEU A 357 18.18 -19.75 -6.78
C LEU A 357 18.77 -19.55 -8.18
N VAL A 358 18.49 -18.41 -8.81
CA VAL A 358 19.06 -18.07 -10.12
C VAL A 358 20.58 -18.01 -10.06
N VAL A 359 21.15 -17.33 -9.06
CA VAL A 359 22.62 -17.25 -8.91
C VAL A 359 23.24 -18.62 -8.67
N LEU A 360 22.59 -19.50 -7.90
CA LEU A 360 23.04 -20.88 -7.68
C LEU A 360 23.03 -21.71 -8.97
N ILE A 361 21.96 -21.62 -9.75
CA ILE A 361 21.84 -22.32 -11.04
C ILE A 361 22.93 -21.81 -11.99
N LEU A 362 23.10 -20.50 -12.09
CA LEU A 362 24.16 -19.90 -12.93
C LEU A 362 25.55 -20.34 -12.50
N PHE A 363 25.81 -20.42 -11.21
CA PHE A 363 27.08 -20.90 -10.69
C PHE A 363 27.33 -22.37 -11.05
N LEU A 364 26.28 -23.20 -11.03
CA LEU A 364 26.36 -24.61 -11.42
C LEU A 364 26.69 -24.77 -12.91
N PHE A 365 26.09 -23.95 -13.78
CA PHE A 365 26.31 -24.02 -15.25
C PHE A 365 27.62 -23.36 -15.65
N LEU A 366 27.88 -22.14 -15.21
CA LEU A 366 29.08 -21.37 -15.60
C LEU A 366 30.35 -21.88 -14.91
N GLN A 367 30.23 -22.51 -13.76
CA GLN A 367 31.34 -23.07 -12.94
C GLN A 367 32.49 -22.04 -12.68
N ASN A 368 32.18 -20.76 -12.88
CA ASN A 368 33.10 -19.64 -12.70
C ASN A 368 32.43 -18.54 -11.89
N TRP A 369 32.89 -18.35 -10.66
CA TRP A 369 32.30 -17.37 -9.75
C TRP A 369 32.36 -15.94 -10.25
N LYS A 370 33.41 -15.57 -11.05
CA LYS A 370 33.53 -14.23 -11.63
C LYS A 370 32.51 -14.01 -12.73
N ALA A 371 32.30 -15.02 -13.59
CA ALA A 371 31.27 -14.99 -14.61
C ALA A 371 29.87 -14.91 -13.98
N THR A 372 29.62 -15.67 -12.92
CA THR A 372 28.34 -15.66 -12.19
C THR A 372 28.07 -14.33 -11.50
N LEU A 373 29.11 -13.61 -11.07
CA LEU A 373 28.95 -12.31 -10.41
C LEU A 373 28.36 -11.23 -11.33
N VAL A 374 28.56 -11.32 -12.64
CA VAL A 374 28.04 -10.34 -13.61
C VAL A 374 26.51 -10.31 -13.61
N PRO A 375 25.79 -11.39 -13.88
CA PRO A 375 24.33 -11.40 -13.80
C PRO A 375 23.84 -11.19 -12.36
N ALA A 376 24.57 -11.68 -11.34
CA ALA A 376 24.21 -11.49 -9.93
C ALA A 376 24.16 -10.01 -9.52
N ILE A 377 24.97 -9.14 -10.14
CA ILE A 377 24.93 -7.68 -9.93
C ILE A 377 23.90 -7.04 -10.88
N ALA A 378 23.79 -7.50 -12.11
CA ALA A 378 22.87 -6.92 -13.09
C ALA A 378 21.39 -7.03 -12.68
N ILE A 379 20.99 -8.13 -12.00
CA ILE A 379 19.63 -8.35 -11.52
C ILE A 379 19.18 -7.25 -10.55
N PRO A 380 19.88 -7.00 -9.42
CA PRO A 380 19.50 -5.93 -8.50
C PRO A 380 19.46 -4.55 -9.17
N VAL A 381 20.39 -4.26 -10.08
CA VAL A 381 20.41 -2.98 -10.81
C VAL A 381 19.14 -2.79 -11.62
N ALA A 382 18.69 -3.84 -12.34
CA ALA A 382 17.47 -3.77 -13.14
C ALA A 382 16.21 -3.64 -12.26
N LEU A 383 16.11 -4.45 -11.19
CA LEU A 383 14.95 -4.46 -10.31
C LEU A 383 14.82 -3.16 -9.52
N ILE A 384 15.92 -2.66 -8.95
CA ILE A 384 15.91 -1.39 -8.21
C ILE A 384 15.62 -0.22 -9.14
N GLY A 385 16.22 -0.22 -10.34
CA GLY A 385 15.97 0.81 -11.33
C GLY A 385 14.51 0.87 -11.79
N THR A 386 13.80 -0.26 -11.78
CA THR A 386 12.38 -0.32 -12.14
C THR A 386 11.53 0.58 -11.26
N PHE A 387 11.84 0.72 -9.96
CA PHE A 387 11.10 1.60 -9.07
C PHE A 387 11.17 3.08 -9.48
N ALA A 388 12.27 3.50 -10.10
CA ALA A 388 12.39 4.85 -10.62
C ALA A 388 11.36 5.15 -11.72
N LEU A 389 11.14 4.18 -12.63
CA LEU A 389 10.14 4.30 -13.70
C LEU A 389 8.72 4.14 -13.16
N VAL A 390 8.49 3.24 -12.21
CA VAL A 390 7.20 3.09 -11.51
C VAL A 390 6.79 4.43 -10.89
N LEU A 391 7.71 5.13 -10.21
CA LEU A 391 7.47 6.45 -9.65
C LEU A 391 7.24 7.51 -10.73
N ALA A 392 8.06 7.54 -11.78
CA ALA A 392 7.97 8.53 -12.85
C ALA A 392 6.64 8.46 -13.62
N PHE A 393 6.04 7.27 -13.70
CA PHE A 393 4.73 7.05 -14.33
C PHE A 393 3.54 7.17 -13.37
N GLY A 394 3.79 7.55 -12.10
CA GLY A 394 2.75 7.78 -11.09
C GLY A 394 2.06 6.49 -10.61
N PHE A 395 2.74 5.35 -10.68
CA PHE A 395 2.23 4.09 -10.19
C PHE A 395 2.54 3.90 -8.69
N SER A 396 1.77 3.03 -8.04
CA SER A 396 1.96 2.69 -6.63
C SER A 396 2.73 1.37 -6.45
N LEU A 397 3.35 1.22 -5.29
CA LEU A 397 3.89 -0.05 -4.83
C LEU A 397 2.74 -0.88 -4.25
N ASN A 398 2.26 -1.83 -4.99
CA ASN A 398 1.14 -2.69 -4.62
C ASN A 398 1.45 -4.16 -4.92
N GLN A 399 0.55 -5.06 -4.54
CA GLN A 399 0.75 -6.49 -4.72
C GLN A 399 1.04 -6.87 -6.19
N LEU A 400 0.41 -6.20 -7.15
CA LEU A 400 0.57 -6.51 -8.59
C LEU A 400 1.90 -6.01 -9.15
N THR A 401 2.34 -4.80 -8.77
CA THR A 401 3.67 -4.30 -9.15
C THR A 401 4.78 -5.19 -8.57
N LEU A 402 4.61 -5.67 -7.34
CA LEU A 402 5.54 -6.60 -6.72
C LEU A 402 5.53 -7.98 -7.40
N PHE A 403 4.38 -8.52 -7.78
CA PHE A 403 4.32 -9.76 -8.58
C PHE A 403 4.95 -9.58 -9.96
N GLY A 404 4.75 -8.42 -10.58
CA GLY A 404 5.43 -8.06 -11.83
C GLY A 404 6.95 -8.11 -11.69
N LEU A 405 7.49 -7.59 -10.60
CA LEU A 405 8.93 -7.65 -10.29
C LEU A 405 9.45 -9.09 -10.10
N VAL A 406 8.70 -9.93 -9.39
CA VAL A 406 9.07 -11.36 -9.22
C VAL A 406 9.12 -12.07 -10.56
N LEU A 407 8.09 -11.87 -11.39
CA LEU A 407 8.07 -12.46 -12.75
C LEU A 407 9.18 -11.90 -13.63
N ALA A 408 9.42 -10.59 -13.56
CA ALA A 408 10.49 -9.94 -14.31
C ALA A 408 11.88 -10.47 -13.94
N THR A 409 12.09 -10.95 -12.72
CA THR A 409 13.40 -11.49 -12.28
C THR A 409 13.91 -12.57 -13.22
N GLY A 410 13.05 -13.49 -13.64
CA GLY A 410 13.43 -14.55 -14.61
C GLY A 410 13.70 -14.02 -16.02
N LEU A 411 12.94 -13.01 -16.47
CA LEU A 411 13.07 -12.43 -17.82
C LEU A 411 14.30 -11.52 -17.94
N VAL A 412 14.66 -10.86 -16.84
CA VAL A 412 15.78 -9.89 -16.76
C VAL A 412 17.14 -10.58 -16.79
N VAL A 413 17.23 -11.76 -16.22
CA VAL A 413 18.50 -12.51 -16.11
C VAL A 413 19.02 -12.99 -17.45
N ASP A 414 18.15 -13.38 -18.34
CA ASP A 414 18.42 -14.04 -19.61
C ASP A 414 19.42 -13.26 -20.49
N ASP A 415 19.21 -11.97 -20.67
CA ASP A 415 20.06 -11.12 -21.51
C ASP A 415 21.49 -11.00 -20.96
N ALA A 416 21.64 -10.90 -19.63
CA ALA A 416 22.96 -10.82 -18.99
C ALA A 416 23.70 -12.16 -19.03
N ILE A 417 22.99 -13.29 -18.96
CA ILE A 417 23.56 -14.64 -19.07
C ILE A 417 24.17 -14.84 -20.45
N THR A 418 23.39 -14.57 -21.50
CA THR A 418 23.81 -14.76 -22.90
C THR A 418 25.10 -13.98 -23.19
N VAL A 419 25.20 -12.74 -22.75
CA VAL A 419 26.40 -11.91 -22.91
C VAL A 419 27.60 -12.50 -22.19
N VAL A 420 27.44 -12.98 -20.96
CA VAL A 420 28.54 -13.52 -20.15
C VAL A 420 29.00 -14.86 -20.66
N GLU A 421 28.07 -15.71 -21.09
CA GLU A 421 28.34 -17.05 -21.63
C GLU A 421 29.16 -16.95 -22.91
N ASP A 422 28.74 -16.15 -23.89
CA ASP A 422 29.45 -15.96 -25.15
C ASP A 422 30.81 -15.30 -24.93
N THR A 423 30.89 -14.27 -24.06
CA THR A 423 32.19 -13.67 -23.72
C THR A 423 33.15 -14.69 -23.08
N SER A 424 32.61 -15.60 -22.25
CA SER A 424 33.40 -16.65 -21.59
C SER A 424 33.86 -17.70 -22.60
N ALA A 425 33.03 -18.08 -23.58
CA ALA A 425 33.34 -19.02 -24.66
C ALA A 425 34.47 -18.46 -25.55
N LYS A 426 34.34 -17.22 -26.04
CA LYS A 426 35.35 -16.57 -26.87
C LYS A 426 36.69 -16.37 -26.16
N LYS A 427 36.63 -16.10 -24.85
CA LYS A 427 37.83 -16.07 -24.02
C LYS A 427 38.51 -17.45 -23.94
N ALA A 428 37.75 -18.54 -23.83
CA ALA A 428 38.28 -19.90 -23.83
C ALA A 428 38.97 -20.27 -25.17
N GLU A 429 38.56 -19.64 -26.27
CA GLU A 429 39.19 -19.74 -27.59
C GLU A 429 40.51 -18.95 -27.69
N GLY A 430 40.91 -18.22 -26.64
CA GLY A 430 42.20 -17.55 -26.56
C GLY A 430 42.18 -16.04 -26.78
N MET A 431 41.02 -15.42 -26.88
CA MET A 431 40.88 -13.96 -26.97
C MET A 431 41.17 -13.28 -25.64
N THR A 432 41.61 -12.01 -25.67
CA THR A 432 41.63 -11.18 -24.45
C THR A 432 40.20 -10.88 -24.00
N SER A 433 39.98 -10.74 -22.72
CA SER A 433 38.61 -10.51 -22.16
C SER A 433 37.92 -9.28 -22.75
N VAL A 434 38.67 -8.23 -23.08
CA VAL A 434 38.14 -7.02 -23.73
C VAL A 434 37.75 -7.29 -25.18
N GLN A 435 38.60 -8.01 -25.95
CA GLN A 435 38.30 -8.42 -27.33
C GLN A 435 37.09 -9.34 -27.38
N ALA A 436 37.06 -10.36 -26.51
CA ALA A 436 35.93 -11.28 -26.38
C ALA A 436 34.62 -10.54 -26.13
N ALA A 437 34.60 -9.60 -25.18
CA ALA A 437 33.41 -8.80 -24.87
C ALA A 437 32.98 -7.91 -26.06
N MET A 438 33.92 -7.30 -26.77
CA MET A 438 33.61 -6.48 -27.94
C MET A 438 33.01 -7.32 -29.09
N GLU A 439 33.60 -8.47 -29.37
CA GLU A 439 33.14 -9.37 -30.43
C GLU A 439 31.78 -9.99 -30.07
N THR A 440 31.58 -10.37 -28.79
CA THR A 440 30.28 -10.77 -28.26
C THR A 440 29.22 -9.70 -28.54
N MET A 441 29.54 -8.44 -28.28
CA MET A 441 28.57 -7.36 -28.51
C MET A 441 28.38 -7.00 -29.98
N ASP A 442 29.37 -7.18 -30.84
CA ASP A 442 29.20 -6.99 -32.28
C ASP A 442 28.29 -8.07 -32.88
N GLU A 443 28.31 -9.30 -32.37
CA GLU A 443 27.45 -10.39 -32.79
C GLU A 443 26.05 -10.35 -32.13
N LEU A 444 25.97 -10.18 -30.81
CA LEU A 444 24.74 -10.33 -30.05
C LEU A 444 23.92 -9.05 -29.89
N PHE A 445 24.45 -7.88 -30.23
CA PHE A 445 23.75 -6.58 -30.03
C PHE A 445 22.35 -6.59 -30.65
N GLY A 446 22.25 -7.00 -31.92
CA GLY A 446 20.96 -7.09 -32.62
C GLY A 446 20.03 -8.14 -32.03
N ALA A 447 20.59 -9.29 -31.64
CA ALA A 447 19.82 -10.39 -31.07
C ALA A 447 19.24 -10.02 -29.68
N VAL A 448 20.03 -9.38 -28.80
CA VAL A 448 19.59 -8.92 -27.49
C VAL A 448 18.46 -7.87 -27.60
N ILE A 449 18.58 -6.91 -28.51
CA ILE A 449 17.51 -5.96 -28.77
C ILE A 449 16.25 -6.65 -29.29
N ALA A 450 16.40 -7.56 -30.27
CA ALA A 450 15.25 -8.25 -30.85
C ALA A 450 14.52 -9.11 -29.82
N THR A 451 15.25 -9.91 -29.03
CA THR A 451 14.64 -10.74 -27.97
C THR A 451 13.95 -9.90 -26.90
N SER A 452 14.54 -8.79 -26.49
CA SER A 452 13.94 -7.87 -25.52
C SER A 452 12.69 -7.20 -26.07
N LEU A 453 12.68 -6.77 -27.34
CA LEU A 453 11.50 -6.21 -28.00
C LEU A 453 10.38 -7.25 -28.12
N VAL A 454 10.70 -8.52 -28.42
CA VAL A 454 9.71 -9.60 -28.45
C VAL A 454 9.13 -9.85 -27.06
N LYS A 455 9.96 -9.89 -26.01
CA LYS A 455 9.49 -9.99 -24.61
C LYS A 455 8.55 -8.82 -24.25
N MET A 456 8.90 -7.59 -24.63
CA MET A 456 8.07 -6.41 -24.41
C MET A 456 6.76 -6.48 -25.19
N ALA A 457 6.77 -6.93 -26.43
CA ALA A 457 5.60 -7.01 -27.29
C ALA A 457 4.48 -7.92 -26.73
N VAL A 458 4.83 -8.91 -25.92
CA VAL A 458 3.87 -9.79 -25.25
C VAL A 458 3.06 -9.04 -24.18
N PHE A 459 3.69 -8.12 -23.44
CA PHE A 459 3.05 -7.37 -22.36
C PHE A 459 2.45 -6.03 -22.79
N LEU A 460 2.89 -5.51 -23.95
CA LEU A 460 2.43 -4.21 -24.45
C LEU A 460 0.90 -4.10 -24.64
N PRO A 461 0.19 -5.12 -25.20
CA PRO A 461 -1.27 -5.03 -25.35
C PRO A 461 -2.02 -4.87 -24.03
N VAL A 462 -1.47 -5.40 -22.94
CA VAL A 462 -2.10 -5.36 -21.61
C VAL A 462 -2.20 -3.92 -21.08
N LEU A 463 -1.32 -3.02 -21.51
CA LEU A 463 -1.38 -1.58 -21.15
C LEU A 463 -2.64 -0.87 -21.67
N PHE A 464 -3.25 -1.42 -22.71
CA PHE A 464 -4.39 -0.81 -23.41
C PHE A 464 -5.73 -1.47 -23.05
N PHE A 465 -5.77 -2.37 -22.08
CA PHE A 465 -7.02 -2.96 -21.64
C PHE A 465 -7.92 -1.88 -21.01
N PRO A 466 -9.20 -1.82 -21.41
CA PRO A 466 -10.14 -0.86 -20.87
C PRO A 466 -10.69 -1.26 -19.50
N GLY A 467 -11.25 -0.27 -18.79
CA GLY A 467 -12.00 -0.47 -17.54
C GLY A 467 -11.14 -0.81 -16.33
N ALA A 468 -11.78 -1.24 -15.24
CA ALA A 468 -11.13 -1.57 -13.96
C ALA A 468 -10.09 -2.69 -14.11
N THR A 469 -10.40 -3.72 -14.91
CA THR A 469 -9.47 -4.81 -15.22
C THR A 469 -8.21 -4.29 -15.89
N GLY A 470 -8.35 -3.34 -16.82
CA GLY A 470 -7.23 -2.66 -17.46
C GLY A 470 -6.34 -1.93 -16.45
N THR A 471 -6.93 -1.18 -15.53
CA THR A 471 -6.19 -0.45 -14.48
C THR A 471 -5.38 -1.40 -13.60
N ILE A 472 -5.95 -2.54 -13.23
CA ILE A 472 -5.28 -3.59 -12.46
C ILE A 472 -4.04 -4.12 -13.19
N TYR A 473 -4.21 -4.58 -14.42
CA TYR A 473 -3.13 -5.23 -15.16
C TYR A 473 -2.12 -4.26 -15.77
N LYS A 474 -2.49 -2.99 -15.95
CA LYS A 474 -1.61 -1.94 -16.51
C LYS A 474 -0.34 -1.75 -15.68
N GLN A 475 -0.47 -1.64 -14.35
CA GLN A 475 0.69 -1.46 -13.46
C GLN A 475 1.58 -2.71 -13.44
N PHE A 476 0.97 -3.91 -13.43
CA PHE A 476 1.68 -5.19 -13.53
C PHE A 476 2.51 -5.28 -14.82
N ALA A 477 1.87 -5.08 -15.97
CA ALA A 477 2.53 -5.13 -17.27
C ALA A 477 3.59 -4.06 -17.44
N ALA A 478 3.32 -2.82 -17.03
CA ALA A 478 4.28 -1.73 -17.08
C ALA A 478 5.53 -2.02 -16.25
N THR A 479 5.36 -2.58 -15.05
CA THR A 479 6.50 -2.95 -14.19
C THR A 479 7.41 -3.98 -14.87
N ILE A 480 6.84 -4.96 -15.56
CA ILE A 480 7.60 -5.94 -16.33
C ILE A 480 8.32 -5.26 -17.50
N LEU A 481 7.62 -4.41 -18.27
CA LEU A 481 8.20 -3.67 -19.38
C LEU A 481 9.37 -2.78 -18.95
N PHE A 482 9.23 -2.08 -17.84
CA PHE A 482 10.28 -1.24 -17.26
C PHE A 482 11.50 -2.08 -16.85
N SER A 483 11.26 -3.21 -16.19
CA SER A 483 12.31 -4.14 -15.79
C SER A 483 13.08 -4.69 -17.00
N ILE A 484 12.38 -5.11 -18.04
CA ILE A 484 13.00 -5.59 -19.29
C ILE A 484 13.80 -4.46 -19.95
N GLY A 485 13.25 -3.24 -20.03
CA GLY A 485 13.95 -2.08 -20.63
C GLY A 485 15.27 -1.76 -19.94
N ILE A 486 15.27 -1.71 -18.60
CA ILE A 486 16.49 -1.47 -17.82
C ILE A 486 17.46 -2.64 -17.94
N SER A 487 16.95 -3.88 -17.93
CA SER A 487 17.78 -5.07 -18.13
C SER A 487 18.49 -5.06 -19.47
N THR A 488 17.77 -4.76 -20.54
CA THR A 488 18.33 -4.64 -21.88
C THR A 488 19.43 -3.57 -21.92
N PHE A 489 19.17 -2.42 -21.33
CA PHE A 489 20.19 -1.36 -21.21
C PHE A 489 21.43 -1.86 -20.45
N ASN A 490 21.25 -2.55 -19.34
CA ASN A 490 22.37 -3.13 -18.58
C ASN A 490 23.10 -4.23 -19.35
N ALA A 491 22.39 -5.09 -20.07
CA ALA A 491 22.97 -6.14 -20.90
C ALA A 491 23.82 -5.59 -22.04
N LEU A 492 23.46 -4.43 -22.58
CA LEU A 492 24.20 -3.77 -23.67
C LEU A 492 25.36 -2.87 -23.18
N THR A 493 25.36 -2.47 -21.89
CA THR A 493 26.34 -1.50 -21.38
C THR A 493 27.17 -2.04 -20.23
N PHE A 494 26.51 -2.46 -19.14
CA PHE A 494 27.15 -2.85 -17.90
C PHE A 494 27.67 -4.27 -17.90
N SER A 495 26.88 -5.23 -18.37
CA SER A 495 27.25 -6.65 -18.36
C SER A 495 28.49 -6.95 -19.21
N PRO A 496 28.65 -6.45 -20.46
CA PRO A 496 29.84 -6.70 -21.25
C PRO A 496 31.09 -6.00 -20.66
N MET A 497 30.94 -4.80 -20.12
CA MET A 497 32.02 -4.11 -19.44
C MET A 497 32.48 -4.88 -18.20
N LEU A 498 31.55 -5.34 -17.37
CA LEU A 498 31.85 -6.08 -16.15
C LEU A 498 32.47 -7.45 -16.48
N SER A 499 32.02 -8.11 -17.57
CA SER A 499 32.61 -9.34 -18.09
C SER A 499 34.07 -9.09 -18.52
N ALA A 500 34.33 -8.04 -19.30
CA ALA A 500 35.69 -7.67 -19.71
C ALA A 500 36.62 -7.42 -18.51
N LEU A 501 36.11 -6.79 -17.44
CA LEU A 501 36.88 -6.46 -16.23
C LEU A 501 37.14 -7.70 -15.37
N LEU A 502 36.10 -8.48 -15.05
CA LEU A 502 36.20 -9.60 -14.10
C LEU A 502 36.89 -10.82 -14.70
N LEU A 503 36.70 -11.08 -15.99
CA LEU A 503 37.33 -12.17 -16.69
C LEU A 503 38.77 -11.87 -17.11
N SER A 504 39.28 -10.64 -16.96
CA SER A 504 40.62 -10.22 -17.35
C SER A 504 41.76 -10.96 -16.60
N LYS A 505 41.53 -11.40 -15.38
CA LYS A 505 42.51 -12.15 -14.59
C LYS A 505 42.28 -13.65 -14.71
N GLU A 506 43.31 -14.41 -15.11
CA GLU A 506 43.26 -15.88 -15.10
C GLU A 506 42.80 -16.41 -13.77
N THR A 507 41.75 -17.22 -13.78
CA THR A 507 41.32 -17.99 -12.61
C THR A 507 42.10 -19.28 -12.61
N LYS A 508 43.04 -19.43 -11.64
CA LYS A 508 43.45 -20.80 -11.27
C LYS A 508 42.22 -21.49 -10.69
N ASP A 509 41.97 -22.73 -11.09
CA ASP A 509 40.90 -23.55 -10.53
C ASP A 509 40.99 -23.50 -9.00
N LEU A 510 39.87 -23.11 -8.39
CA LEU A 510 39.79 -23.03 -6.93
C LEU A 510 39.95 -24.44 -6.34
N SER A 511 40.86 -24.61 -5.39
CA SER A 511 40.99 -25.86 -4.70
C SER A 511 39.72 -26.19 -3.88
N ARG A 512 39.49 -27.47 -3.57
CA ARG A 512 38.36 -27.88 -2.70
C ARG A 512 38.28 -27.08 -1.39
N GLN A 513 39.41 -26.66 -0.85
CA GLN A 513 39.49 -25.84 0.35
C GLN A 513 38.94 -24.40 0.11
N GLN A 514 39.20 -23.82 -1.06
CA GLN A 514 38.72 -22.48 -1.41
C GLN A 514 37.20 -22.48 -1.68
N TYR A 515 36.67 -23.54 -2.27
CA TYR A 515 35.21 -23.73 -2.39
C TYR A 515 34.55 -23.91 -1.03
N ALA A 516 35.17 -24.67 -0.11
CA ALA A 516 34.66 -24.85 1.23
C ALA A 516 34.61 -23.52 2.02
N THR A 517 35.68 -22.69 1.91
CA THR A 517 35.69 -21.37 2.58
C THR A 517 34.66 -20.41 1.99
N ALA A 518 34.45 -20.42 0.67
CA ALA A 518 33.42 -19.63 0.02
C ALA A 518 32.01 -20.11 0.43
N GLY A 519 31.80 -21.43 0.52
CA GLY A 519 30.55 -22.00 1.01
C GLY A 519 30.23 -21.63 2.47
N VAL A 520 31.24 -21.65 3.34
CA VAL A 520 31.10 -21.17 4.74
C VAL A 520 30.69 -19.70 4.78
N ALA A 521 31.36 -18.85 4.00
CA ALA A 521 31.04 -17.42 3.96
C ALA A 521 29.62 -17.13 3.45
N LEU A 522 29.20 -17.82 2.38
CA LEU A 522 27.85 -17.69 1.84
C LEU A 522 26.79 -18.23 2.79
N GLY A 523 27.02 -19.41 3.39
CA GLY A 523 26.11 -19.98 4.39
C GLY A 523 25.97 -19.11 5.63
N PHE A 524 27.05 -18.48 6.06
CA PHE A 524 27.05 -17.53 7.19
C PHE A 524 26.23 -16.26 6.88
N VAL A 525 26.46 -15.66 5.70
CA VAL A 525 25.69 -14.48 5.25
C VAL A 525 24.20 -14.81 5.11
N TYR A 526 23.86 -15.95 4.51
CA TYR A 526 22.47 -16.38 4.38
C TYR A 526 21.83 -16.67 5.74
N GLY A 527 22.54 -17.31 6.64
CA GLY A 527 22.08 -17.56 7.99
C GLY A 527 21.77 -16.28 8.78
N LEU A 528 22.60 -15.25 8.59
CA LEU A 528 22.36 -13.93 9.19
C LEU A 528 21.12 -13.24 8.60
N LEU A 529 20.94 -13.30 7.28
CA LEU A 529 19.78 -12.71 6.60
C LEU A 529 18.47 -13.42 6.96
N SER A 530 18.53 -14.73 7.23
CA SER A 530 17.35 -15.52 7.61
C SER A 530 16.98 -15.44 9.09
N ALA A 531 17.87 -14.99 9.96
CA ALA A 531 17.62 -14.84 11.40
C ALA A 531 16.64 -13.70 11.79
N GLY A 532 16.16 -12.92 10.82
CA GLY A 532 14.91 -12.14 10.93
C GLY A 532 14.91 -10.89 11.80
N ASN A 533 16.05 -10.40 12.26
CA ASN A 533 16.11 -9.14 13.02
C ASN A 533 16.79 -8.05 12.20
N GLY A 534 15.96 -7.18 11.60
CA GLY A 534 16.35 -6.05 10.76
C GLY A 534 17.03 -4.92 11.52
N SER A 535 18.26 -5.13 11.98
CA SER A 535 19.10 -4.02 12.41
C SER A 535 20.45 -4.05 11.71
N ALA A 536 20.80 -2.94 11.10
CA ALA A 536 22.09 -2.69 10.43
C ALA A 536 23.32 -2.98 11.33
N ALA A 537 23.14 -3.10 12.63
CA ALA A 537 24.16 -3.48 13.61
C ALA A 537 24.70 -4.91 13.44
N ILE A 538 24.02 -5.76 12.65
CA ILE A 538 24.41 -7.15 12.41
C ILE A 538 25.40 -7.29 11.26
N ILE A 539 25.34 -6.38 10.29
CA ILE A 539 26.11 -6.47 9.04
C ILE A 539 27.61 -6.16 9.29
N ALA A 540 27.93 -5.23 10.17
CA ALA A 540 29.29 -4.75 10.37
C ALA A 540 30.26 -5.80 10.97
N PRO A 541 29.93 -6.57 12.04
CA PRO A 541 30.83 -7.60 12.60
C PRO A 541 31.00 -8.81 11.70
N SER A 542 29.97 -9.15 10.91
CA SER A 542 29.95 -10.34 10.06
C SER A 542 30.78 -10.16 8.80
N VAL A 543 30.70 -8.99 8.20
CA VAL A 543 31.56 -8.58 7.08
C VAL A 543 33.00 -8.46 7.55
N ALA A 544 33.24 -7.94 8.76
CA ALA A 544 34.57 -7.86 9.35
C ALA A 544 35.19 -9.25 9.61
N GLY A 545 34.44 -10.20 10.16
CA GLY A 545 34.92 -11.56 10.40
C GLY A 545 35.24 -12.33 9.11
N GLY A 546 34.37 -12.22 8.09
CA GLY A 546 34.61 -12.80 6.76
C GLY A 546 35.79 -12.16 6.03
N LEU A 547 35.95 -10.83 6.11
CA LEU A 547 37.08 -10.09 5.56
C LEU A 547 38.40 -10.40 6.27
N ILE A 548 38.40 -10.53 7.60
CA ILE A 548 39.57 -10.89 8.39
C ILE A 548 40.03 -12.32 8.04
N GLY A 549 39.10 -13.28 7.92
CA GLY A 549 39.40 -14.64 7.47
C GLY A 549 39.97 -14.68 6.04
N PHE A 550 39.43 -13.85 5.14
CA PHE A 550 39.89 -13.74 3.75
C PHE A 550 41.27 -13.08 3.65
N ILE A 551 41.51 -11.99 4.41
CA ILE A 551 42.79 -11.27 4.43
C ILE A 551 43.89 -12.15 5.10
N ALA A 552 43.58 -12.82 6.19
CA ALA A 552 44.49 -13.77 6.86
C ALA A 552 44.88 -14.92 5.92
N SER A 553 43.96 -15.45 5.12
CA SER A 553 44.25 -16.49 4.13
C SER A 553 45.19 -16.02 2.99
N LYS A 554 45.22 -14.74 2.73
CA LYS A 554 46.04 -14.13 1.66
C LYS A 554 47.47 -13.81 2.11
N ILE A 555 47.65 -13.55 3.41
CA ILE A 555 48.93 -13.12 3.99
C ILE A 555 49.82 -14.32 4.37
N THR A 556 49.26 -15.46 4.75
CA THR A 556 50.03 -16.54 5.41
C THR A 556 50.49 -17.70 4.52
N GLY A 557 50.31 -17.70 3.20
CA GLY A 557 50.94 -18.68 2.26
C GLY A 557 51.03 -20.17 2.66
N MET A 558 50.56 -20.58 3.84
CA MET A 558 50.74 -21.89 4.47
C MET A 558 49.50 -22.79 4.39
N PRO A 559 49.64 -24.13 4.54
CA PRO A 559 48.54 -25.11 4.51
C PRO A 559 47.53 -24.99 5.68
N LEU A 560 47.68 -24.01 6.55
CA LEU A 560 46.79 -23.69 7.67
C LEU A 560 45.48 -22.99 7.30
N ARG A 561 45.14 -22.87 6.03
CA ARG A 561 43.99 -22.09 5.52
C ARG A 561 42.62 -22.60 5.99
N LEU A 562 42.49 -23.92 6.17
CA LEU A 562 41.23 -24.50 6.63
C LEU A 562 40.99 -24.26 8.15
N PRO A 563 41.97 -24.45 9.05
CA PRO A 563 41.78 -24.15 10.46
C PRO A 563 41.54 -22.68 10.78
N LEU A 564 42.16 -21.76 10.00
CA LEU A 564 41.97 -20.32 10.17
C LEU A 564 40.60 -19.84 9.66
N ALA A 565 40.12 -20.40 8.56
CA ALA A 565 38.76 -20.09 8.05
C ALA A 565 37.68 -20.67 8.96
N VAL A 566 37.90 -21.92 9.48
CA VAL A 566 37.03 -22.54 10.48
C VAL A 566 37.10 -21.79 11.81
N GLY A 567 38.30 -21.38 12.23
CA GLY A 567 38.49 -20.56 13.43
C GLY A 567 37.82 -19.19 13.34
N GLY A 568 37.89 -18.53 12.19
CA GLY A 568 37.19 -17.28 11.93
C GLY A 568 35.65 -17.43 11.92
N ALA A 569 35.16 -18.54 11.35
CA ALA A 569 33.75 -18.88 11.39
C ALA A 569 33.24 -19.20 12.81
N VAL A 570 34.07 -19.94 13.61
CA VAL A 570 33.77 -20.25 15.02
C VAL A 570 33.80 -19.00 15.89
N VAL A 571 34.76 -18.11 15.70
CA VAL A 571 34.84 -16.83 16.43
C VAL A 571 33.64 -15.93 16.03
N GLY A 572 33.28 -15.89 14.76
CA GLY A 572 32.07 -15.20 14.30
C GLY A 572 30.79 -15.79 14.92
N LEU A 573 30.74 -17.13 15.08
CA LEU A 573 29.62 -17.82 15.72
C LEU A 573 29.54 -17.56 17.23
N VAL A 574 30.68 -17.52 17.92
CA VAL A 574 30.73 -17.22 19.37
C VAL A 574 30.29 -15.77 19.60
N ILE A 575 30.75 -14.81 18.77
CA ILE A 575 30.37 -13.40 18.86
C ILE A 575 28.89 -13.24 18.57
N THR A 576 28.34 -13.92 17.54
CA THR A 576 26.91 -13.89 17.22
C THR A 576 26.06 -14.62 18.26
N GLY A 577 26.53 -15.73 18.82
CA GLY A 577 25.82 -16.46 19.89
C GLY A 577 25.68 -15.66 21.18
N VAL A 578 26.64 -14.78 21.47
CA VAL A 578 26.62 -13.88 22.64
C VAL A 578 25.71 -12.66 22.40
N LEU A 579 25.55 -12.24 21.14
CA LEU A 579 24.80 -11.04 20.77
C LEU A 579 23.34 -11.30 20.35
N PHE A 580 22.96 -12.54 20.04
CA PHE A 580 21.65 -12.89 19.49
C PHE A 580 20.94 -14.02 20.23
N SER A 581 19.66 -13.84 20.44
CA SER A 581 18.77 -14.78 21.15
C SER A 581 18.50 -16.12 20.41
N ASN A 582 18.90 -16.27 19.14
CA ASN A 582 18.69 -17.52 18.38
C ASN A 582 19.81 -17.79 17.36
N PRO A 583 20.93 -18.45 17.75
CA PRO A 583 22.06 -18.75 16.88
C PRO A 583 21.83 -19.96 15.95
N LEU A 584 20.74 -20.70 16.11
CA LEU A 584 20.50 -22.00 15.47
C LEU A 584 20.46 -21.91 13.92
N PRO A 585 19.78 -20.94 13.27
CA PRO A 585 19.81 -20.79 11.82
C PRO A 585 21.20 -20.49 11.27
N VAL A 586 21.97 -19.64 11.93
CA VAL A 586 23.33 -19.26 11.51
C VAL A 586 24.25 -20.49 11.54
N LEU A 587 24.17 -21.29 12.59
CA LEU A 587 24.94 -22.53 12.75
C LEU A 587 24.58 -23.56 11.67
N LEU A 588 23.29 -23.75 11.41
CA LEU A 588 22.78 -24.67 10.40
C LEU A 588 23.27 -24.30 8.99
N PHE A 589 23.09 -23.04 8.60
CA PHE A 589 23.48 -22.59 7.25
C PHE A 589 25.00 -22.51 7.07
N THR A 590 25.77 -22.24 8.12
CA THR A 590 27.23 -22.26 8.05
C THR A 590 27.77 -23.69 7.85
N THR A 591 27.20 -24.68 8.56
CA THR A 591 27.59 -26.10 8.40
C THR A 591 27.16 -26.66 7.04
N ILE A 592 25.97 -26.31 6.55
CA ILE A 592 25.50 -26.65 5.20
C ILE A 592 26.43 -26.02 4.16
N GLY A 593 26.77 -24.72 4.31
CA GLY A 593 27.67 -24.02 3.41
C GLY A 593 29.06 -24.64 3.33
N LEU A 594 29.61 -25.09 4.47
CA LEU A 594 30.88 -25.83 4.52
C LEU A 594 30.79 -27.16 3.77
N GLY A 595 29.74 -27.93 4.01
CA GLY A 595 29.51 -29.22 3.33
C GLY A 595 29.36 -29.03 1.83
N VAL A 596 28.47 -28.14 1.40
CA VAL A 596 28.25 -27.84 -0.02
C VAL A 596 29.55 -27.36 -0.67
N GLY A 597 30.27 -26.39 -0.07
CA GLY A 597 31.52 -25.87 -0.60
C GLY A 597 32.60 -26.95 -0.76
N TYR A 598 32.71 -27.89 0.19
CA TYR A 598 33.66 -28.99 0.08
C TYR A 598 33.33 -29.96 -1.08
N PHE A 599 32.02 -30.20 -1.33
CA PHE A 599 31.57 -31.13 -2.37
C PHE A 599 31.37 -30.48 -3.74
N ILE A 600 31.45 -29.13 -3.88
CA ILE A 600 31.28 -28.43 -5.17
C ILE A 600 32.09 -29.05 -6.31
N PRO A 601 33.40 -29.38 -6.19
CA PRO A 601 34.14 -29.99 -7.30
C PRO A 601 33.60 -31.36 -7.70
N VAL A 602 33.08 -32.14 -6.76
CA VAL A 602 32.44 -33.43 -7.04
C VAL A 602 31.10 -33.24 -7.74
N ILE A 603 30.34 -32.24 -7.28
CA ILE A 603 29.07 -31.86 -7.89
C ILE A 603 29.30 -31.43 -9.33
N PHE A 604 30.27 -30.57 -9.60
CA PHE A 604 30.62 -30.12 -10.94
C PHE A 604 31.04 -31.29 -11.86
N THR A 605 31.89 -32.19 -11.39
CA THR A 605 32.32 -33.35 -12.19
C THR A 605 31.14 -34.25 -12.54
N ASN A 606 30.25 -34.53 -11.60
CA ASN A 606 29.06 -35.34 -11.83
C ASN A 606 28.06 -34.64 -12.76
N PHE A 607 27.85 -33.33 -12.53
CA PHE A 607 27.00 -32.51 -13.38
C PHE A 607 27.49 -32.50 -14.83
N ASN A 608 28.77 -32.24 -15.05
CA ASN A 608 29.36 -32.24 -16.42
C ASN A 608 29.22 -33.58 -17.12
N ARG A 609 29.42 -34.69 -16.37
CA ARG A 609 29.22 -36.03 -16.95
C ARG A 609 27.76 -36.27 -17.35
N LEU A 610 26.81 -35.82 -16.54
CA LEU A 610 25.38 -35.96 -16.79
C LEU A 610 24.95 -35.06 -17.94
N TYR A 611 25.45 -33.84 -17.97
CA TYR A 611 25.17 -32.84 -19.00
C TYR A 611 25.72 -33.25 -20.37
N SER A 612 26.98 -33.69 -20.44
CA SER A 612 27.56 -34.17 -21.69
C SER A 612 26.85 -35.41 -22.23
N GLY A 613 26.41 -36.31 -21.36
CA GLY A 613 25.58 -37.46 -21.75
C GLY A 613 24.22 -37.05 -22.32
N PHE A 614 23.62 -36.01 -21.74
CA PHE A 614 22.37 -35.43 -22.25
C PHE A 614 22.57 -34.72 -23.61
N GLU A 615 23.63 -33.93 -23.73
CA GLU A 615 23.99 -33.21 -24.94
C GLU A 615 24.17 -34.18 -26.15
N GLN A 616 24.92 -35.26 -25.95
CA GLN A 616 25.10 -36.29 -26.97
C GLN A 616 23.77 -36.94 -27.39
N ARG A 617 22.91 -37.27 -26.41
CA ARG A 617 21.58 -37.84 -26.71
C ARG A 617 20.69 -36.84 -27.42
N TYR A 618 20.71 -35.57 -27.00
CA TYR A 618 19.97 -34.49 -27.65
C TYR A 618 20.39 -34.31 -29.10
N ALA A 619 21.69 -34.29 -29.37
CA ALA A 619 22.20 -34.19 -30.74
C ALA A 619 21.69 -35.35 -31.64
N LEU A 620 21.67 -36.59 -31.13
CA LEU A 620 21.12 -37.75 -31.84
C LEU A 620 19.61 -37.63 -32.09
N ILE A 621 18.86 -37.18 -31.09
CA ILE A 621 17.41 -36.96 -31.21
C ILE A 621 17.14 -35.84 -32.21
N LEU A 622 17.89 -34.74 -32.15
CA LEU A 622 17.75 -33.63 -33.08
C LEU A 622 18.00 -34.03 -34.54
N ASP A 623 19.04 -34.82 -34.80
CA ASP A 623 19.33 -35.35 -36.13
C ASP A 623 18.18 -36.24 -36.64
N ALA A 624 17.62 -37.10 -35.77
CA ALA A 624 16.46 -37.92 -36.09
C ALA A 624 15.21 -37.08 -36.41
N VAL A 625 14.94 -36.05 -35.58
CA VAL A 625 13.81 -35.12 -35.73
C VAL A 625 13.93 -34.32 -37.02
N LEU A 626 15.13 -33.82 -37.34
CA LEU A 626 15.39 -33.08 -38.58
C LEU A 626 15.22 -33.94 -39.83
N LYS A 627 15.50 -35.24 -39.74
CA LYS A 627 15.25 -36.21 -40.83
C LYS A 627 13.77 -36.57 -40.97
N ALA A 628 13.02 -36.57 -39.86
CA ALA A 628 11.60 -36.91 -39.84
C ALA A 628 10.68 -35.68 -39.97
N ARG A 629 11.05 -34.70 -40.79
CA ARG A 629 10.32 -33.41 -40.94
C ARG A 629 8.79 -33.56 -41.08
N PRO A 630 8.25 -34.47 -41.94
CA PRO A 630 6.79 -34.56 -42.07
C PRO A 630 6.09 -35.05 -40.82
N VAL A 631 6.74 -35.91 -40.02
CA VAL A 631 6.18 -36.40 -38.75
C VAL A 631 6.12 -35.26 -37.70
N VAL A 632 7.18 -34.44 -37.65
CA VAL A 632 7.24 -33.29 -36.75
C VAL A 632 6.19 -32.24 -37.10
N MET A 633 6.02 -31.95 -38.40
CA MET A 633 4.98 -31.04 -38.90
C MET A 633 3.57 -31.57 -38.61
N ALA A 634 3.34 -32.87 -38.77
CA ALA A 634 2.08 -33.50 -38.44
C ALA A 634 1.77 -33.44 -36.91
N ALA A 635 2.79 -33.69 -36.08
CA ALA A 635 2.65 -33.58 -34.63
C ALA A 635 2.34 -32.13 -34.17
N LEU A 636 3.01 -31.15 -34.80
CA LEU A 636 2.73 -29.72 -34.54
C LEU A 636 1.28 -29.36 -34.94
N ALA A 637 0.86 -29.76 -36.14
CA ALA A 637 -0.50 -29.52 -36.61
C ALA A 637 -1.55 -30.20 -35.70
N ALA A 638 -1.29 -31.44 -35.27
CA ALA A 638 -2.15 -32.14 -34.31
C ALA A 638 -2.21 -31.42 -32.95
N GLY A 639 -1.07 -30.90 -32.46
CA GLY A 639 -1.01 -30.11 -31.25
C GLY A 639 -1.83 -28.81 -31.34
N ILE A 640 -1.74 -28.08 -32.44
CA ILE A 640 -2.53 -26.88 -32.68
C ILE A 640 -4.04 -27.21 -32.74
N LEU A 641 -4.42 -28.27 -33.44
CA LEU A 641 -5.83 -28.72 -33.50
C LEU A 641 -6.35 -29.14 -32.15
N LEU A 642 -5.57 -29.86 -31.38
CA LEU A 642 -5.93 -30.30 -30.02
C LEU A 642 -6.08 -29.12 -29.07
N THR A 643 -5.22 -28.12 -29.17
CA THR A 643 -5.30 -26.87 -28.42
C THR A 643 -6.56 -26.09 -28.81
N GLY A 644 -6.84 -25.95 -30.10
CA GLY A 644 -8.08 -25.34 -30.59
C GLY A 644 -9.33 -26.05 -30.10
N PHE A 645 -9.33 -27.39 -30.14
CA PHE A 645 -10.43 -28.19 -29.60
C PHE A 645 -10.58 -28.02 -28.09
N ALA A 646 -9.47 -28.05 -27.34
CA ALA A 646 -9.51 -27.81 -25.87
C ALA A 646 -10.07 -26.43 -25.55
N PHE A 647 -9.66 -25.40 -26.31
CA PHE A 647 -10.15 -24.02 -26.12
C PHE A 647 -11.67 -23.91 -26.29
N THR A 648 -12.29 -24.67 -27.22
CA THR A 648 -13.75 -24.69 -27.41
C THR A 648 -14.50 -25.40 -26.28
N ARG A 649 -13.79 -26.17 -25.44
CA ARG A 649 -14.37 -26.93 -24.31
C ARG A 649 -14.17 -26.26 -22.96
N ILE A 650 -13.35 -25.22 -22.88
CA ILE A 650 -13.19 -24.43 -21.64
C ILE A 650 -14.42 -23.57 -21.47
N PRO A 651 -15.19 -23.73 -20.36
CA PRO A 651 -16.31 -22.86 -20.08
C PRO A 651 -15.78 -21.43 -19.93
N GLY A 652 -16.38 -20.50 -20.66
CA GLY A 652 -16.14 -19.08 -20.46
C GLY A 652 -16.67 -18.69 -19.08
N GLY A 653 -15.82 -18.10 -18.24
CA GLY A 653 -16.19 -17.55 -16.95
C GLY A 653 -16.96 -16.24 -17.08
#